data_c54cef6a7ae8a8956cacb117eb575e87
#
_entry.id   c54cef6a7ae8a8956cacb117eb575e87
#
_cell.length_a   1.000
_cell.length_b   1.000
_cell.length_c   1.000
_cell.angle_alpha   90.00
_cell.angle_beta   90.00
_cell.angle_gamma   90.00
#
_symmetry.space_group_name_H-M   'P 1'
#
loop_
_entity.id
_entity.type
_entity.pdbx_description
1 polymer ?
#
loop_
_entity_poly.entity_id
_entity_poly.type
_entity_poly.pdbx_seq_one_letter_code
_entity_poly.pdbx_strand_id
1 'polypeptide(L)'
;MKKITLLSCLLFGGSLFAQIINTAPYILTIAELKAWTADGPTASPDLICTVPLAPRFTNTDTQLNPLLTNSMQIAYLPDGMNNFGNYHGEQTQFNLYNFTHWAYIDKFVWFGGTSTQTVQLPSSPWANAAHKNGVKIFGDIFFSPTVFGGSTATLQNFLEQNTDGSFVAVPKLIAIMQYYNFDGWFINQETATNAETAALMHDFVRDLTAEAESLGKEVMWYDAMTLSGSVGWQNRLNSNNSPFVQNDADDDMTNGYEKKVSSSIFINFFWSGTSGPSASKTRAALIGRSEFDVFTGADIWPGRNQGSFATNGNIFMANLHQNGTPYTSLGLFATNCVYNHSSFTNFNNDPADVDSFYSAENHMFAGADRNPATVDATGFRGFGNWVPASSAITTLPFETNFSTGHGTKKFTEGVQTGSASWHNMNSQDVLPTWEWAFSQNGALTAKWDFNDAYNGGNSIKVTGTLPAGDLDLMLYKTKLPVAAGTGIDIALRSATNMKLLVVFADNPSTRMAFDLADATTDDWGKQTVVLPAAYTGKEIAAVGVRFSSEGTLNDYAANIGALKIYQDDALATVANALTNELITVSYPHATKDVIFTLNTQSPKKVTYTIFNTEGKQVRKGSIPAGINEYRLDTAGISAGVYTVWFDGKKIAETKKVFIK
;
A
#
# COMPACT_ATOMS: atom_id res chain seq x y z
N MET A 1 25.89 67.74 20.71
CA MET A 1 25.82 66.79 19.59
C MET A 1 25.78 65.38 20.16
N LYS A 2 24.61 64.80 20.29
CA LYS A 2 24.43 63.42 20.76
C LYS A 2 24.21 62.52 19.55
N LYS A 3 25.09 61.56 19.38
CA LYS A 3 24.93 60.50 18.34
C LYS A 3 23.96 59.46 18.85
N ILE A 4 22.86 59.27 18.14
CA ILE A 4 21.92 58.17 18.34
C ILE A 4 22.39 57.04 17.44
N THR A 5 22.78 55.93 18.04
CA THR A 5 23.11 54.67 17.33
C THR A 5 21.85 53.86 17.21
N LEU A 6 21.38 53.68 15.99
CA LEU A 6 20.21 52.84 15.66
C LEU A 6 20.67 51.37 15.61
N LEU A 7 20.18 50.55 16.53
CA LEU A 7 20.44 49.13 16.57
C LEU A 7 19.35 48.44 15.72
N SER A 8 19.71 47.99 14.51
CA SER A 8 18.82 47.21 13.64
C SER A 8 18.78 45.77 14.14
N CYS A 9 17.71 45.36 14.78
CA CYS A 9 17.41 43.94 15.00
C CYS A 9 16.99 43.31 13.68
N LEU A 10 17.89 42.58 13.03
CA LEU A 10 17.56 41.61 11.98
C LEU A 10 16.85 40.43 12.62
N LEU A 11 15.54 40.38 12.49
CA LEU A 11 14.76 39.19 12.71
C LEU A 11 15.06 38.20 11.55
N PHE A 12 15.95 37.26 11.79
CA PHE A 12 16.04 36.06 10.98
C PHE A 12 14.79 35.22 11.27
N GLY A 13 13.78 35.37 10.43
CA GLY A 13 12.71 34.42 10.28
C GLY A 13 13.33 33.15 9.69
N GLY A 14 13.78 32.23 10.52
CA GLY A 14 14.15 30.90 10.10
C GLY A 14 12.89 30.19 9.62
N SER A 15 12.69 30.16 8.31
CA SER A 15 11.81 29.19 7.69
C SER A 15 12.35 27.83 8.06
N LEU A 16 11.70 27.13 8.97
CA LEU A 16 11.89 25.71 9.17
C LEU A 16 11.40 25.02 7.89
N PHE A 17 12.26 24.97 6.89
CA PHE A 17 12.11 23.98 5.84
C PHE A 17 12.20 22.63 6.54
N ALA A 18 11.13 21.84 6.51
CA ALA A 18 11.24 20.44 6.85
C ALA A 18 12.42 19.89 6.03
N GLN A 19 13.45 19.46 6.73
CA GLN A 19 14.66 18.96 6.07
C GLN A 19 14.21 17.75 5.28
N ILE A 20 14.32 17.82 3.96
CA ILE A 20 14.10 16.66 3.10
C ILE A 20 15.16 15.66 3.54
N ILE A 21 14.73 14.62 4.25
CA ILE A 21 15.63 13.57 4.70
C ILE A 21 15.96 12.73 3.48
N ASN A 22 17.03 13.11 2.82
CA ASN A 22 17.58 12.40 1.67
C ASN A 22 18.77 11.58 2.13
N THR A 23 18.60 10.81 3.20
CA THR A 23 19.66 10.00 3.77
C THR A 23 19.61 8.60 3.19
N ALA A 24 20.57 8.32 2.32
CA ALA A 24 20.90 6.96 1.96
C ALA A 24 21.53 6.25 3.21
N PRO A 25 21.61 4.91 3.21
CA PRO A 25 21.52 4.13 1.99
C PRO A 25 20.21 3.35 1.85
N TYR A 26 19.52 3.57 0.76
CA TYR A 26 18.52 2.62 0.25
C TYR A 26 19.16 1.44 -0.44
N ILE A 27 20.37 1.62 -0.92
CA ILE A 27 21.05 0.69 -1.77
C ILE A 27 22.43 0.42 -1.15
N LEU A 28 22.71 -0.85 -0.88
CA LEU A 28 23.92 -1.28 -0.20
C LEU A 28 24.87 -1.98 -1.17
N THR A 29 26.16 -1.69 -1.01
CA THR A 29 27.22 -2.55 -1.51
C THR A 29 27.28 -3.86 -0.71
N ILE A 30 27.94 -4.88 -1.24
CA ILE A 30 28.16 -6.14 -0.51
C ILE A 30 28.94 -5.92 0.79
N ALA A 31 29.88 -4.98 0.79
CA ALA A 31 30.65 -4.64 2.00
C ALA A 31 29.76 -3.99 3.08
N GLU A 32 28.87 -3.08 2.70
CA GLU A 32 27.92 -2.46 3.61
C GLU A 32 26.89 -3.47 4.13
N LEU A 33 26.41 -4.40 3.28
CA LEU A 33 25.55 -5.49 3.70
C LEU A 33 26.21 -6.33 4.80
N LYS A 34 27.45 -6.78 4.57
CA LYS A 34 28.18 -7.63 5.53
C LYS A 34 28.46 -6.91 6.85
N ALA A 35 28.75 -5.60 6.78
CA ALA A 35 29.00 -4.77 7.95
C ALA A 35 27.72 -4.27 8.64
N TRP A 36 26.54 -4.48 8.04
CA TRP A 36 25.29 -3.89 8.53
C TRP A 36 24.92 -4.38 9.93
N THR A 37 24.52 -3.45 10.80
CA THR A 37 23.91 -3.69 12.12
C THR A 37 22.82 -2.65 12.37
N ALA A 38 21.83 -2.96 13.20
CA ALA A 38 20.68 -2.10 13.48
C ALA A 38 21.05 -0.74 14.14
N ASP A 39 22.21 -0.68 14.78
CA ASP A 39 22.80 0.52 15.41
C ASP A 39 24.00 1.07 14.61
N GLY A 40 24.27 0.51 13.44
CA GLY A 40 25.38 0.88 12.57
C GLY A 40 25.11 2.13 11.74
N PRO A 41 26.17 2.69 11.12
CA PRO A 41 26.07 3.95 10.36
C PRO A 41 25.24 3.83 9.07
N THR A 42 24.96 2.61 8.61
CA THR A 42 24.15 2.33 7.42
C THR A 42 22.68 2.01 7.75
N ALA A 43 22.33 1.95 9.05
CA ALA A 43 20.95 1.84 9.49
C ALA A 43 20.33 3.23 9.68
N SER A 44 19.09 3.41 9.27
CA SER A 44 18.36 4.66 9.45
C SER A 44 16.96 4.38 9.99
N PRO A 45 16.64 4.82 11.23
CA PRO A 45 15.29 4.67 11.79
C PRO A 45 14.19 5.33 10.96
N ASP A 46 14.54 6.39 10.20
CA ASP A 46 13.58 7.13 9.36
C ASP A 46 13.08 6.31 8.15
N LEU A 47 13.78 5.19 7.85
CA LEU A 47 13.42 4.29 6.75
C LEU A 47 12.55 3.11 7.17
N ILE A 48 12.22 3.00 8.44
CA ILE A 48 11.40 1.92 8.96
C ILE A 48 9.96 2.08 8.50
N CYS A 49 9.40 1.04 7.89
CA CYS A 49 7.97 0.95 7.64
C CYS A 49 7.23 0.80 8.99
N THR A 50 6.38 1.78 9.29
CA THR A 50 5.66 1.86 10.57
C THR A 50 4.24 1.29 10.50
N VAL A 51 3.76 0.97 9.31
CA VAL A 51 2.45 0.37 9.07
C VAL A 51 2.59 -1.15 9.03
N PRO A 52 1.86 -1.90 9.87
CA PRO A 52 1.82 -3.36 9.74
C PRO A 52 1.13 -3.77 8.44
N LEU A 53 1.52 -4.92 7.88
CA LEU A 53 0.84 -5.49 6.72
C LEU A 53 -0.62 -5.79 7.09
N ALA A 54 -1.56 -5.09 6.45
CA ALA A 54 -2.97 -5.27 6.72
C ALA A 54 -3.46 -6.64 6.23
N PRO A 55 -4.32 -7.33 6.98
CA PRO A 55 -4.98 -8.53 6.50
C PRO A 55 -5.85 -8.20 5.27
N ARG A 56 -5.77 -9.04 4.25
CA ARG A 56 -6.44 -8.82 2.96
C ARG A 56 -7.44 -9.94 2.69
N PHE A 57 -8.53 -9.62 2.03
CA PHE A 57 -9.54 -10.59 1.63
C PHE A 57 -9.94 -10.42 0.16
N THR A 58 -10.36 -11.54 -0.45
CA THR A 58 -10.87 -11.61 -1.81
C THR A 58 -12.20 -12.35 -1.77
N ASN A 59 -13.31 -11.64 -1.48
CA ASN A 59 -14.64 -12.26 -1.56
C ASN A 59 -15.15 -12.15 -2.99
N THR A 60 -15.46 -13.28 -3.61
CA THR A 60 -15.93 -13.35 -5.00
C THR A 60 -17.38 -12.90 -5.17
N ASP A 61 -18.21 -13.04 -4.14
CA ASP A 61 -19.63 -12.69 -4.22
C ASP A 61 -19.88 -11.18 -4.38
N THR A 62 -18.91 -10.36 -3.99
CA THR A 62 -18.97 -8.90 -4.07
C THR A 62 -18.05 -8.31 -5.14
N GLN A 63 -17.58 -9.13 -6.09
CA GLN A 63 -16.84 -8.64 -7.26
C GLN A 63 -17.79 -7.89 -8.21
N LEU A 64 -17.24 -6.90 -8.93
CA LEU A 64 -17.95 -6.27 -10.05
C LEU A 64 -18.24 -7.31 -11.15
N ASN A 65 -17.30 -8.22 -11.38
CA ASN A 65 -17.49 -9.39 -12.21
C ASN A 65 -17.49 -10.66 -11.32
N PRO A 66 -18.65 -11.22 -10.96
CA PRO A 66 -18.74 -12.39 -10.07
C PRO A 66 -18.20 -13.68 -10.69
N LEU A 67 -17.89 -13.69 -11.99
CA LEU A 67 -17.28 -14.84 -12.68
C LEU A 67 -15.77 -14.96 -12.41
N LEU A 68 -15.13 -13.95 -11.83
CA LEU A 68 -13.72 -13.98 -11.46
C LEU A 68 -13.51 -14.75 -10.15
N THR A 69 -13.15 -16.02 -10.26
CA THR A 69 -12.98 -16.94 -9.12
C THR A 69 -11.59 -17.56 -9.04
N ASN A 70 -10.61 -16.98 -9.73
CA ASN A 70 -9.26 -17.56 -9.82
C ASN A 70 -8.36 -17.17 -8.65
N SER A 71 -7.25 -17.91 -8.50
CA SER A 71 -6.21 -17.65 -7.48
C SER A 71 -4.95 -17.03 -8.09
N MET A 72 -5.03 -16.48 -9.31
CA MET A 72 -3.91 -15.78 -9.92
C MET A 72 -3.48 -14.59 -9.06
N GLN A 73 -2.19 -14.49 -8.79
CA GLN A 73 -1.57 -13.34 -8.14
C GLN A 73 -0.88 -12.46 -9.18
N ILE A 74 -0.71 -11.18 -8.86
CA ILE A 74 0.10 -10.26 -9.66
C ILE A 74 1.29 -9.78 -8.82
N ALA A 75 2.51 -10.00 -9.34
CA ALA A 75 3.71 -9.32 -8.89
C ALA A 75 3.97 -8.11 -9.81
N TYR A 76 4.19 -6.95 -9.21
CA TYR A 76 4.33 -5.67 -9.88
C TYR A 76 5.73 -5.11 -9.64
N LEU A 77 6.53 -4.97 -10.70
CA LEU A 77 7.95 -4.63 -10.65
C LEU A 77 8.24 -3.39 -11.52
N PRO A 78 8.12 -2.17 -10.99
CA PRO A 78 8.60 -0.98 -11.70
C PRO A 78 10.13 -1.03 -11.85
N ASP A 79 10.65 -0.67 -13.01
CA ASP A 79 12.09 -0.69 -13.28
C ASP A 79 12.77 0.61 -12.80
N GLY A 80 13.99 0.49 -12.28
CA GLY A 80 14.82 1.63 -11.91
C GLY A 80 14.35 2.38 -10.65
N MET A 81 13.77 1.70 -9.68
CA MET A 81 13.27 2.31 -8.44
C MET A 81 14.38 2.95 -7.59
N ASN A 82 15.64 2.64 -7.81
CA ASN A 82 16.76 3.36 -7.23
C ASN A 82 16.79 4.85 -7.59
N ASN A 83 16.18 5.26 -8.70
CA ASN A 83 15.98 6.67 -9.02
C ASN A 83 14.94 7.36 -8.13
N PHE A 84 14.05 6.60 -7.49
CA PHE A 84 13.03 7.05 -6.56
C PHE A 84 13.37 6.70 -5.11
N GLY A 85 14.52 6.04 -4.90
CA GLY A 85 14.93 5.50 -3.62
C GLY A 85 15.24 6.55 -2.57
N ASN A 86 15.48 7.79 -2.96
CA ASN A 86 15.84 8.87 -2.05
C ASN A 86 14.63 9.62 -1.46
N TYR A 87 13.42 9.12 -1.70
CA TYR A 87 12.18 9.75 -1.24
C TYR A 87 11.69 9.14 0.07
N HIS A 88 12.28 9.56 1.18
CA HIS A 88 11.95 9.08 2.52
C HIS A 88 10.84 9.86 3.20
N GLY A 89 10.62 11.07 2.77
CA GLY A 89 9.63 11.97 3.33
C GLY A 89 8.96 12.78 2.24
N GLU A 90 8.36 13.91 2.64
CA GLU A 90 7.71 14.80 1.70
C GLU A 90 8.73 15.47 0.78
N GLN A 91 8.47 15.39 -0.52
CA GLN A 91 9.23 16.04 -1.58
C GLN A 91 8.49 17.29 -2.06
N THR A 92 9.22 18.22 -2.63
CA THR A 92 8.65 19.46 -3.20
C THR A 92 8.16 19.30 -4.63
N GLN A 93 8.29 18.12 -5.19
CA GLN A 93 7.86 17.82 -6.55
C GLN A 93 6.46 17.22 -6.55
N PHE A 94 5.66 17.67 -7.50
CA PHE A 94 4.40 17.07 -7.86
C PHE A 94 4.63 16.01 -8.95
N ASN A 95 3.75 14.99 -8.98
CA ASN A 95 3.74 13.97 -10.02
C ASN A 95 5.10 13.27 -10.21
N LEU A 96 5.68 12.80 -9.13
CA LEU A 96 6.66 11.72 -9.16
C LEU A 96 5.95 10.39 -9.46
N TYR A 97 6.73 9.31 -9.63
CA TYR A 97 6.13 7.98 -9.79
C TYR A 97 5.17 7.67 -8.64
N ASN A 98 3.98 7.20 -8.98
CA ASN A 98 2.91 6.87 -8.05
C ASN A 98 2.23 5.57 -8.48
N PHE A 99 1.41 4.99 -7.59
CA PHE A 99 0.62 3.80 -7.89
C PHE A 99 -0.69 3.82 -7.10
N THR A 100 -1.83 3.51 -7.75
CA THR A 100 -3.16 3.61 -7.13
C THR A 100 -3.94 2.30 -7.13
N HIS A 101 -3.64 1.35 -8.01
CA HIS A 101 -4.43 0.14 -8.22
C HIS A 101 -3.99 -1.04 -7.32
N TRP A 102 -3.71 -0.79 -6.04
CA TRP A 102 -3.27 -1.78 -5.06
C TRP A 102 -4.20 -3.00 -4.93
N ALA A 103 -5.48 -2.82 -5.20
CA ALA A 103 -6.49 -3.87 -5.09
C ALA A 103 -6.22 -5.08 -6.01
N TYR A 104 -5.46 -4.92 -7.08
CA TYR A 104 -5.23 -5.94 -8.09
C TYR A 104 -3.86 -6.61 -8.02
N ILE A 105 -2.94 -6.11 -7.19
CA ILE A 105 -1.61 -6.69 -7.05
C ILE A 105 -1.41 -7.32 -5.67
N ASP A 106 -0.56 -8.34 -5.59
CA ASP A 106 -0.28 -9.08 -4.35
C ASP A 106 1.10 -8.80 -3.81
N LYS A 107 2.04 -8.52 -4.71
CA LYS A 107 3.44 -8.26 -4.40
C LYS A 107 3.91 -7.04 -5.19
N PHE A 108 4.58 -6.14 -4.49
CA PHE A 108 5.28 -5.00 -5.10
C PHE A 108 6.78 -5.18 -4.89
N VAL A 109 7.54 -5.29 -5.97
CA VAL A 109 9.00 -5.40 -5.89
C VAL A 109 9.62 -4.04 -6.14
N TRP A 110 10.39 -3.55 -5.17
CA TRP A 110 11.19 -2.34 -5.31
C TRP A 110 12.45 -2.65 -6.12
N PHE A 111 12.25 -2.81 -7.44
CA PHE A 111 13.28 -3.28 -8.36
C PHE A 111 14.31 -2.19 -8.65
N GLY A 112 15.57 -2.49 -8.41
CA GLY A 112 16.69 -1.58 -8.64
C GLY A 112 18.01 -2.23 -8.29
N GLY A 113 19.07 -1.46 -8.34
CA GLY A 113 20.42 -1.94 -8.08
C GLY A 113 21.36 -1.64 -9.22
N THR A 114 22.65 -1.87 -8.99
CA THR A 114 23.72 -1.70 -9.97
C THR A 114 24.74 -2.83 -9.82
N SER A 115 25.71 -2.92 -10.72
CA SER A 115 26.79 -3.92 -10.62
C SER A 115 27.68 -3.77 -9.37
N THR A 116 27.63 -2.63 -8.69
CA THR A 116 28.43 -2.34 -7.48
C THR A 116 27.60 -2.16 -6.22
N GLN A 117 26.36 -1.73 -6.36
CA GLN A 117 25.39 -1.56 -5.29
C GLN A 117 24.27 -2.58 -5.51
N THR A 118 24.43 -3.73 -4.88
CA THR A 118 23.69 -4.96 -5.20
C THR A 118 22.36 -5.08 -4.45
N VAL A 119 22.26 -4.52 -3.24
CA VAL A 119 21.12 -4.72 -2.36
C VAL A 119 20.27 -3.46 -2.30
N GLN A 120 19.12 -3.49 -2.93
CA GLN A 120 18.16 -2.38 -2.98
C GLN A 120 17.08 -2.58 -1.90
N LEU A 121 16.94 -1.60 -1.01
CA LEU A 121 15.90 -1.59 0.02
C LEU A 121 14.65 -0.85 -0.51
N PRO A 122 13.44 -1.27 -0.13
CA PRO A 122 12.24 -0.52 -0.49
C PRO A 122 12.16 0.79 0.33
N SER A 123 11.55 1.81 -0.26
CA SER A 123 11.29 3.07 0.42
C SER A 123 10.19 2.89 1.47
N SER A 124 10.39 3.44 2.70
CA SER A 124 9.39 3.33 3.77
C SER A 124 8.04 3.96 3.44
N PRO A 125 7.94 5.13 2.77
CA PRO A 125 6.65 5.64 2.32
C PRO A 125 5.88 4.68 1.42
N TRP A 126 6.57 4.00 0.50
CA TRP A 126 5.98 3.00 -0.38
C TRP A 126 5.61 1.72 0.37
N ALA A 127 6.46 1.27 1.30
CA ALA A 127 6.14 0.13 2.15
C ALA A 127 4.91 0.40 3.02
N ASN A 128 4.79 1.59 3.59
CA ASN A 128 3.60 2.01 4.33
C ASN A 128 2.33 2.01 3.46
N ALA A 129 2.40 2.53 2.22
CA ALA A 129 1.28 2.53 1.29
C ALA A 129 0.88 1.10 0.88
N ALA A 130 1.84 0.23 0.55
CA ALA A 130 1.60 -1.17 0.22
C ALA A 130 0.94 -1.92 1.40
N HIS A 131 1.48 -1.77 2.61
CA HIS A 131 0.97 -2.42 3.82
C HIS A 131 -0.45 -1.98 4.20
N LYS A 132 -0.80 -0.68 4.04
CA LYS A 132 -2.19 -0.20 4.22
C LYS A 132 -3.18 -0.95 3.34
N ASN A 133 -2.74 -1.38 2.16
CA ASN A 133 -3.53 -2.10 1.17
C ASN A 133 -3.37 -3.63 1.24
N GLY A 134 -2.61 -4.14 2.22
CA GLY A 134 -2.35 -5.57 2.38
C GLY A 134 -1.48 -6.18 1.27
N VAL A 135 -0.68 -5.37 0.60
CA VAL A 135 0.25 -5.78 -0.46
C VAL A 135 1.64 -5.97 0.14
N LYS A 136 2.24 -7.12 -0.12
CA LYS A 136 3.62 -7.41 0.30
C LYS A 136 4.61 -6.60 -0.53
N ILE A 137 5.61 -6.00 0.12
CA ILE A 137 6.67 -5.25 -0.56
C ILE A 137 8.02 -5.94 -0.37
N PHE A 138 8.78 -6.02 -1.46
CA PHE A 138 10.06 -6.73 -1.54
C PHE A 138 11.20 -5.76 -1.84
N GLY A 139 12.35 -5.99 -1.20
CA GLY A 139 13.62 -5.46 -1.66
C GLY A 139 14.17 -6.27 -2.83
N ASP A 140 15.22 -5.77 -3.46
CA ASP A 140 15.86 -6.43 -4.61
C ASP A 140 17.34 -6.73 -4.32
N ILE A 141 17.78 -7.93 -4.73
CA ILE A 141 19.18 -8.34 -4.76
C ILE A 141 19.57 -8.50 -6.22
N PHE A 142 20.30 -7.52 -6.73
CA PHE A 142 20.57 -7.38 -8.16
C PHE A 142 21.99 -7.77 -8.54
N PHE A 143 22.13 -8.81 -9.37
CA PHE A 143 23.38 -9.18 -10.01
C PHE A 143 23.26 -8.97 -11.51
N SER A 144 23.87 -7.90 -12.00
CA SER A 144 23.75 -7.48 -13.40
C SER A 144 24.35 -8.48 -14.38
N PRO A 145 23.88 -8.52 -15.64
CA PRO A 145 24.54 -9.23 -16.69
C PRO A 145 26.03 -8.86 -16.81
N THR A 146 26.86 -9.81 -17.21
CA THR A 146 28.33 -9.61 -17.34
C THR A 146 28.66 -8.42 -18.26
N VAL A 147 27.86 -8.20 -19.30
CA VAL A 147 28.04 -7.06 -20.23
C VAL A 147 27.79 -5.70 -19.57
N PHE A 148 27.13 -5.67 -18.41
CA PHE A 148 26.87 -4.47 -17.61
C PHE A 148 27.65 -4.45 -16.29
N GLY A 149 28.75 -5.20 -16.19
CA GLY A 149 29.68 -5.16 -15.08
C GLY A 149 29.52 -6.28 -14.03
N GLY A 150 28.60 -7.22 -14.24
CA GLY A 150 28.49 -8.42 -13.38
C GLY A 150 29.72 -9.30 -13.51
N SER A 151 30.16 -9.94 -12.40
CA SER A 151 31.32 -10.82 -12.39
C SER A 151 31.16 -11.98 -11.40
N THR A 152 31.80 -13.11 -11.71
CA THR A 152 31.90 -14.25 -10.78
C THR A 152 32.49 -13.84 -9.43
N ALA A 153 33.48 -12.94 -9.42
CA ALA A 153 34.09 -12.45 -8.19
C ALA A 153 33.08 -11.68 -7.29
N THR A 154 32.16 -10.93 -7.90
CA THR A 154 31.05 -10.26 -7.16
C THR A 154 30.14 -11.29 -6.51
N LEU A 155 29.75 -12.34 -7.26
CA LEU A 155 28.92 -13.43 -6.71
C LEU A 155 29.64 -14.16 -5.57
N GLN A 156 30.90 -14.55 -5.76
CA GLN A 156 31.69 -15.23 -4.73
C GLN A 156 31.88 -14.39 -3.47
N ASN A 157 32.11 -13.07 -3.63
CA ASN A 157 32.15 -12.16 -2.49
C ASN A 157 30.80 -12.09 -1.75
N PHE A 158 29.68 -12.07 -2.45
CA PHE A 158 28.35 -12.08 -1.84
C PHE A 158 28.05 -13.41 -1.12
N LEU A 159 28.46 -14.53 -1.70
CA LEU A 159 28.25 -15.89 -1.21
C LEU A 159 29.31 -16.36 -0.20
N GLU A 160 30.05 -15.44 0.41
CA GLU A 160 31.02 -15.77 1.45
C GLU A 160 30.39 -16.59 2.57
N GLN A 161 31.08 -17.68 2.95
CA GLN A 161 30.67 -18.57 4.04
C GLN A 161 31.56 -18.42 5.24
N ASN A 162 31.00 -18.62 6.42
CA ASN A 162 31.70 -18.81 7.67
C ASN A 162 32.39 -20.20 7.69
N THR A 163 33.20 -20.44 8.69
CA THR A 163 33.93 -21.71 8.86
C THR A 163 33.02 -22.94 9.08
N ASP A 164 31.77 -22.72 9.46
CA ASP A 164 30.74 -23.75 9.62
C ASP A 164 29.90 -23.98 8.37
N GLY A 165 30.19 -23.27 7.27
CA GLY A 165 29.47 -23.35 6.00
C GLY A 165 28.23 -22.43 5.89
N SER A 166 27.83 -21.73 6.94
CA SER A 166 26.72 -20.77 6.89
C SER A 166 27.11 -19.52 6.11
N PHE A 167 26.15 -18.93 5.39
CA PHE A 167 26.38 -17.72 4.61
C PHE A 167 26.40 -16.45 5.47
N VAL A 168 27.41 -15.60 5.28
CA VAL A 168 27.55 -14.32 5.99
C VAL A 168 26.36 -13.38 5.66
N ALA A 169 25.86 -13.40 4.42
CA ALA A 169 24.82 -12.51 3.96
C ALA A 169 23.41 -12.86 4.48
N VAL A 170 23.10 -14.16 4.71
CA VAL A 170 21.74 -14.60 5.10
C VAL A 170 21.25 -13.89 6.37
N PRO A 171 21.92 -13.96 7.53
CA PRO A 171 21.43 -13.30 8.74
C PRO A 171 21.39 -11.78 8.62
N LYS A 172 22.20 -11.18 7.74
CA LYS A 172 22.17 -9.73 7.49
C LYS A 172 20.94 -9.31 6.70
N LEU A 173 20.61 -10.05 5.65
CA LEU A 173 19.40 -9.80 4.84
C LEU A 173 18.13 -9.99 5.66
N ILE A 174 18.09 -11.00 6.52
CA ILE A 174 16.98 -11.22 7.46
C ILE A 174 16.87 -10.08 8.47
N ALA A 175 17.98 -9.68 9.09
CA ALA A 175 18.00 -8.58 10.05
C ALA A 175 17.56 -7.24 9.41
N ILE A 176 18.01 -6.95 8.19
CA ILE A 176 17.60 -5.77 7.42
C ILE A 176 16.09 -5.80 7.13
N MET A 177 15.58 -6.93 6.65
CA MET A 177 14.15 -7.10 6.34
C MET A 177 13.27 -6.90 7.58
N GLN A 178 13.67 -7.44 8.72
CA GLN A 178 12.97 -7.25 9.99
C GLN A 178 13.06 -5.81 10.50
N TYR A 179 14.25 -5.20 10.44
CA TYR A 179 14.47 -3.84 10.91
C TYR A 179 13.65 -2.81 10.15
N TYR A 180 13.64 -2.90 8.80
CA TYR A 180 12.88 -1.99 7.95
C TYR A 180 11.42 -2.40 7.75
N ASN A 181 11.03 -3.60 8.23
CA ASN A 181 9.66 -4.13 8.20
C ASN A 181 9.08 -4.21 6.78
N PHE A 182 9.77 -4.91 5.89
CA PHE A 182 9.25 -5.30 4.58
C PHE A 182 9.12 -6.83 4.45
N ASP A 183 8.62 -7.37 3.32
CA ASP A 183 8.02 -8.70 3.30
C ASP A 183 8.81 -9.76 2.57
N GLY A 184 9.91 -9.39 1.93
CA GLY A 184 10.72 -10.38 1.22
C GLY A 184 11.81 -9.79 0.36
N TRP A 185 12.52 -10.68 -0.33
CA TRP A 185 13.56 -10.36 -1.28
C TRP A 185 13.23 -10.91 -2.65
N PHE A 186 13.40 -10.09 -3.68
CA PHE A 186 13.48 -10.52 -5.08
C PHE A 186 14.96 -10.69 -5.43
N ILE A 187 15.35 -11.81 -6.05
CA ILE A 187 16.73 -12.08 -6.44
C ILE A 187 16.82 -12.10 -7.96
N ASN A 188 17.36 -11.04 -8.53
CA ASN A 188 17.64 -10.91 -9.95
C ASN A 188 19.10 -11.30 -10.24
N GLN A 189 19.35 -12.60 -10.52
CA GLN A 189 20.69 -13.11 -10.81
C GLN A 189 20.88 -13.32 -12.31
N GLU A 190 21.60 -12.41 -12.97
CA GLU A 190 21.92 -12.43 -14.40
C GLU A 190 23.44 -12.41 -14.70
N THR A 191 24.27 -12.62 -13.70
CA THR A 191 25.72 -12.77 -13.88
C THR A 191 26.08 -14.21 -14.22
N ALA A 192 26.62 -14.46 -15.40
CA ALA A 192 27.14 -15.78 -15.76
C ALA A 192 28.35 -16.15 -14.88
N THR A 193 28.43 -17.42 -14.45
CA THR A 193 29.45 -17.93 -13.57
C THR A 193 29.74 -19.42 -13.86
N ASN A 194 30.41 -20.13 -12.94
CA ASN A 194 30.66 -21.58 -13.02
C ASN A 194 29.67 -22.38 -12.17
N ALA A 195 29.67 -23.70 -12.35
CA ALA A 195 28.76 -24.61 -11.64
C ALA A 195 28.96 -24.61 -10.11
N GLU A 196 30.19 -24.43 -9.62
CA GLU A 196 30.50 -24.36 -8.18
C GLU A 196 29.83 -23.14 -7.54
N THR A 197 29.99 -21.95 -8.14
CA THR A 197 29.33 -20.72 -7.68
C THR A 197 27.81 -20.81 -7.81
N ALA A 198 27.30 -21.50 -8.85
CA ALA A 198 25.87 -21.73 -9.01
C ALA A 198 25.30 -22.65 -7.92
N ALA A 199 26.02 -23.67 -7.50
CA ALA A 199 25.62 -24.53 -6.37
C ALA A 199 25.58 -23.73 -5.07
N LEU A 200 26.59 -22.89 -4.79
CA LEU A 200 26.57 -22.00 -3.64
C LEU A 200 25.38 -21.02 -3.68
N MET A 201 25.05 -20.48 -4.86
CA MET A 201 23.87 -19.62 -5.00
C MET A 201 22.56 -20.36 -4.73
N HIS A 202 22.44 -21.60 -5.19
CA HIS A 202 21.29 -22.45 -4.91
C HIS A 202 21.11 -22.66 -3.39
N ASP A 203 22.18 -23.05 -2.69
CA ASP A 203 22.14 -23.25 -1.25
C ASP A 203 21.86 -21.95 -0.47
N PHE A 204 22.44 -20.82 -0.93
CA PHE A 204 22.15 -19.50 -0.37
C PHE A 204 20.66 -19.15 -0.48
N VAL A 205 20.06 -19.34 -1.67
CA VAL A 205 18.62 -19.04 -1.89
C VAL A 205 17.76 -19.91 -0.99
N ARG A 206 18.06 -21.20 -0.87
CA ARG A 206 17.38 -22.14 0.04
C ARG A 206 17.45 -21.69 1.49
N ASP A 207 18.65 -21.36 1.98
CA ASP A 207 18.84 -20.98 3.38
C ASP A 207 18.19 -19.62 3.69
N LEU A 208 18.31 -18.64 2.79
CA LEU A 208 17.60 -17.36 2.93
C LEU A 208 16.07 -17.55 2.94
N THR A 209 15.57 -18.44 2.08
CA THR A 209 14.13 -18.73 2.01
C THR A 209 13.64 -19.39 3.30
N ALA A 210 14.36 -20.37 3.82
CA ALA A 210 13.99 -21.06 5.05
C ALA A 210 13.90 -20.09 6.24
N GLU A 211 14.88 -19.19 6.38
CA GLU A 211 14.88 -18.16 7.42
C GLU A 211 13.74 -17.15 7.21
N ALA A 212 13.52 -16.68 5.97
CA ALA A 212 12.46 -15.74 5.67
C ALA A 212 11.07 -16.34 5.94
N GLU A 213 10.80 -17.57 5.47
CA GLU A 213 9.50 -18.24 5.68
C GLU A 213 9.21 -18.53 7.16
N SER A 214 10.23 -18.76 7.99
CA SER A 214 10.07 -18.88 9.44
C SER A 214 9.49 -17.63 10.09
N LEU A 215 9.63 -16.48 9.43
CA LEU A 215 9.11 -15.17 9.83
C LEU A 215 7.85 -14.76 9.06
N GLY A 216 7.28 -15.65 8.23
CA GLY A 216 6.14 -15.34 7.35
C GLY A 216 6.50 -14.41 6.17
N LYS A 217 7.78 -14.32 5.83
CA LYS A 217 8.33 -13.53 4.72
C LYS A 217 8.66 -14.43 3.54
N GLU A 218 9.00 -13.86 2.36
CA GLU A 218 9.15 -14.62 1.14
C GLU A 218 10.43 -14.29 0.37
N VAL A 219 10.89 -15.22 -0.45
CA VAL A 219 11.97 -15.00 -1.43
C VAL A 219 11.46 -15.38 -2.82
N MET A 220 11.59 -14.46 -3.76
CA MET A 220 11.25 -14.66 -5.18
C MET A 220 12.51 -14.71 -6.02
N TRP A 221 12.66 -15.76 -6.82
CA TRP A 221 13.78 -15.95 -7.72
C TRP A 221 13.44 -15.51 -9.14
N TYR A 222 14.42 -14.96 -9.89
CA TYR A 222 14.27 -14.68 -11.31
C TYR A 222 14.89 -15.79 -12.18
N ASP A 223 14.23 -16.12 -13.27
CA ASP A 223 14.42 -17.21 -14.21
C ASP A 223 15.86 -17.60 -14.55
N ALA A 224 16.74 -16.65 -14.72
CA ALA A 224 17.85 -16.68 -15.68
C ALA A 224 18.98 -17.70 -15.40
N MET A 225 19.42 -17.91 -14.16
CA MET A 225 20.57 -18.78 -13.85
C MET A 225 20.20 -20.26 -13.83
N THR A 226 21.11 -21.09 -14.33
CA THR A 226 21.03 -22.56 -14.26
C THR A 226 22.08 -23.13 -13.30
N LEU A 227 21.95 -24.39 -12.89
CA LEU A 227 22.95 -25.05 -12.02
C LEU A 227 24.34 -25.18 -12.66
N SER A 228 24.47 -25.02 -13.97
CA SER A 228 25.78 -24.95 -14.62
C SER A 228 26.50 -23.62 -14.44
N GLY A 229 25.82 -22.61 -13.88
CA GLY A 229 26.29 -21.23 -13.79
C GLY A 229 26.08 -20.40 -15.06
N SER A 230 25.50 -20.98 -16.10
CA SER A 230 25.12 -20.22 -17.29
C SER A 230 23.85 -19.41 -17.02
N VAL A 231 23.73 -18.25 -17.67
CA VAL A 231 22.53 -17.44 -17.72
C VAL A 231 21.82 -17.69 -19.04
N GLY A 232 20.56 -18.11 -18.95
CA GLY A 232 19.73 -18.39 -20.12
C GLY A 232 18.25 -18.32 -19.77
N TRP A 233 17.59 -17.30 -20.27
CA TRP A 233 16.17 -17.04 -20.03
C TRP A 233 15.30 -18.14 -20.62
N GLN A 234 14.62 -18.90 -19.76
CA GLN A 234 13.87 -20.09 -20.15
C GLN A 234 12.47 -19.74 -20.68
N ASN A 235 11.92 -18.57 -20.34
CA ASN A 235 10.58 -18.09 -20.73
C ASN A 235 9.43 -19.02 -20.33
N ARG A 236 9.71 -20.00 -19.48
CA ARG A 236 8.79 -20.96 -18.87
C ARG A 236 9.51 -21.69 -17.74
N LEU A 237 8.75 -22.25 -16.81
CA LEU A 237 9.34 -23.17 -15.85
C LEU A 237 9.67 -24.51 -16.54
N ASN A 238 10.92 -24.95 -16.42
CA ASN A 238 11.40 -26.20 -16.98
C ASN A 238 12.49 -26.84 -16.08
N SER A 239 13.20 -27.88 -16.57
CA SER A 239 14.24 -28.56 -15.81
C SER A 239 15.49 -27.71 -15.54
N ASN A 240 15.72 -26.63 -16.28
CA ASN A 240 16.93 -25.80 -16.13
C ASN A 240 16.78 -24.78 -15.00
N ASN A 241 15.60 -24.21 -14.78
CA ASN A 241 15.33 -23.19 -13.78
C ASN A 241 14.50 -23.69 -12.57
N SER A 242 13.80 -24.81 -12.70
CA SER A 242 13.04 -25.37 -11.57
C SER A 242 13.87 -25.76 -10.35
N PRO A 243 15.18 -26.09 -10.43
CA PRO A 243 15.99 -26.29 -9.23
C PRO A 243 15.99 -25.12 -8.25
N PHE A 244 15.79 -23.88 -8.75
CA PHE A 244 15.76 -22.69 -7.90
C PHE A 244 14.40 -22.39 -7.26
N VAL A 245 13.38 -23.22 -7.49
CA VAL A 245 12.04 -23.07 -6.88
C VAL A 245 11.49 -24.36 -6.27
N GLN A 246 12.02 -25.52 -6.67
CA GLN A 246 11.57 -26.82 -6.13
C GLN A 246 11.96 -26.97 -4.66
N ASN A 247 11.39 -27.97 -4.01
CA ASN A 247 11.86 -28.42 -2.72
C ASN A 247 13.25 -29.06 -2.89
N ASP A 248 14.11 -28.86 -1.91
CA ASP A 248 15.45 -29.44 -1.91
C ASP A 248 15.38 -30.88 -1.38
N ALA A 249 15.55 -31.83 -2.30
CA ALA A 249 15.47 -33.27 -1.97
C ALA A 249 16.66 -33.75 -1.10
N ASP A 250 17.76 -32.98 -1.04
CA ASP A 250 18.94 -33.29 -0.25
C ASP A 250 18.85 -32.71 1.18
N ASP A 251 17.76 -31.97 1.49
CA ASP A 251 17.54 -31.45 2.83
C ASP A 251 17.23 -32.58 3.81
N ASP A 252 17.92 -32.55 4.97
CA ASP A 252 17.68 -33.51 6.03
C ASP A 252 16.29 -33.33 6.66
N MET A 253 15.36 -34.19 6.28
CA MET A 253 13.97 -34.21 6.73
C MET A 253 13.80 -34.61 8.22
N THR A 254 14.81 -34.44 9.06
CA THR A 254 14.77 -34.83 10.48
C THR A 254 13.61 -34.19 11.26
N ASN A 255 13.13 -33.04 10.80
CA ASN A 255 11.98 -32.33 11.39
C ASN A 255 10.67 -32.48 10.58
N GLY A 256 10.67 -33.27 9.49
CA GLY A 256 9.51 -33.50 8.64
C GLY A 256 9.15 -32.33 7.69
N TYR A 257 10.03 -31.35 7.56
CA TYR A 257 9.86 -30.20 6.65
C TYR A 257 10.97 -30.18 5.60
N GLU A 258 10.59 -30.30 4.33
CA GLU A 258 11.48 -30.15 3.20
C GLU A 258 11.60 -28.66 2.83
N LYS A 259 12.81 -28.11 2.86
CA LYS A 259 13.07 -26.72 2.54
C LYS A 259 12.80 -26.44 1.07
N LYS A 260 12.08 -25.36 0.81
CA LYS A 260 11.97 -24.83 -0.55
C LYS A 260 13.23 -24.04 -0.90
N VAL A 261 13.66 -24.12 -2.15
CA VAL A 261 14.79 -23.29 -2.61
C VAL A 261 14.35 -21.83 -2.73
N SER A 262 13.19 -21.53 -3.32
CA SER A 262 12.57 -20.20 -3.20
C SER A 262 11.07 -20.31 -2.99
N SER A 263 10.44 -19.24 -2.46
CA SER A 263 8.99 -19.19 -2.24
C SER A 263 8.24 -19.12 -3.57
N SER A 264 8.82 -18.45 -4.58
CA SER A 264 8.24 -18.30 -5.91
C SER A 264 9.29 -17.97 -6.95
N ILE A 265 8.94 -18.08 -8.23
CA ILE A 265 9.82 -17.77 -9.35
C ILE A 265 9.15 -16.83 -10.34
N PHE A 266 9.87 -15.78 -10.77
CA PHE A 266 9.50 -14.90 -11.86
C PHE A 266 10.11 -15.41 -13.16
N ILE A 267 9.28 -15.75 -14.13
CA ILE A 267 9.69 -16.27 -15.44
C ILE A 267 9.88 -15.11 -16.42
N ASN A 268 10.94 -15.17 -17.19
CA ASN A 268 11.20 -14.18 -18.23
C ASN A 268 10.07 -14.11 -19.28
N PHE A 269 9.96 -13.02 -20.00
CA PHE A 269 8.79 -12.55 -20.73
C PHE A 269 8.80 -12.78 -22.24
N PHE A 270 9.80 -13.46 -22.82
CA PHE A 270 9.85 -13.79 -24.25
C PHE A 270 9.17 -15.13 -24.57
N TRP A 271 7.91 -15.26 -24.19
CA TRP A 271 7.06 -16.40 -24.49
C TRP A 271 5.89 -15.96 -25.40
N SER A 272 5.26 -16.92 -26.09
CA SER A 272 4.10 -16.67 -26.95
C SER A 272 3.15 -17.88 -26.93
N GLY A 273 1.86 -17.62 -27.12
CA GLY A 273 0.83 -18.64 -27.07
C GLY A 273 0.70 -19.29 -25.70
N THR A 274 -0.05 -20.38 -25.61
CA THR A 274 -0.37 -21.08 -24.37
C THR A 274 0.73 -22.07 -23.92
N SER A 275 1.67 -22.41 -24.78
CA SER A 275 2.64 -23.51 -24.54
C SER A 275 3.60 -23.23 -23.38
N GLY A 276 4.06 -21.98 -23.23
CA GLY A 276 4.94 -21.59 -22.14
C GLY A 276 4.24 -21.67 -20.77
N PRO A 277 3.13 -20.95 -20.57
CA PRO A 277 2.37 -20.99 -19.31
C PRO A 277 1.86 -22.39 -18.96
N SER A 278 1.36 -23.16 -19.96
CA SER A 278 0.90 -24.54 -19.76
C SER A 278 2.03 -25.48 -19.33
N ALA A 279 3.22 -25.35 -19.95
CA ALA A 279 4.39 -26.13 -19.55
C ALA A 279 4.85 -25.76 -18.13
N SER A 280 4.79 -24.49 -17.77
CA SER A 280 5.11 -24.01 -16.42
C SER A 280 4.20 -24.63 -15.36
N LYS A 281 2.89 -24.65 -15.60
CA LYS A 281 1.91 -25.33 -14.72
C LYS A 281 2.24 -26.82 -14.58
N THR A 282 2.50 -27.51 -15.70
CA THR A 282 2.84 -28.93 -15.69
C THR A 282 4.12 -29.19 -14.91
N ARG A 283 5.15 -28.33 -15.09
CA ARG A 283 6.42 -28.50 -14.38
C ARG A 283 6.27 -28.22 -12.89
N ALA A 284 5.50 -27.19 -12.50
CA ALA A 284 5.21 -26.89 -11.09
C ALA A 284 4.59 -28.12 -10.41
N ALA A 285 3.57 -28.73 -11.01
CA ALA A 285 2.96 -29.95 -10.48
C ALA A 285 3.94 -31.13 -10.35
N LEU A 286 4.86 -31.30 -11.32
CA LEU A 286 5.87 -32.36 -11.28
C LEU A 286 6.88 -32.22 -10.13
N ILE A 287 7.15 -31.00 -9.68
CA ILE A 287 8.08 -30.71 -8.57
C ILE A 287 7.32 -30.45 -7.24
N GLY A 288 6.02 -30.77 -7.17
CA GLY A 288 5.23 -30.63 -5.95
C GLY A 288 4.94 -29.17 -5.54
N ARG A 289 5.01 -28.21 -6.48
CA ARG A 289 4.75 -26.79 -6.23
C ARG A 289 3.43 -26.34 -6.83
N SER A 290 2.86 -25.28 -6.27
CA SER A 290 1.69 -24.62 -6.84
C SER A 290 2.04 -23.94 -8.17
N GLU A 291 1.14 -24.03 -9.14
CA GLU A 291 1.24 -23.26 -10.37
C GLU A 291 1.22 -21.73 -10.11
N PHE A 292 0.66 -21.31 -8.97
CA PHE A 292 0.61 -19.90 -8.57
C PHE A 292 1.88 -19.39 -7.87
N ASP A 293 2.83 -20.29 -7.57
CA ASP A 293 4.19 -19.91 -7.18
C ASP A 293 5.03 -19.47 -8.40
N VAL A 294 4.51 -19.68 -9.61
CA VAL A 294 5.17 -19.32 -10.88
C VAL A 294 4.53 -18.07 -11.46
N PHE A 295 5.30 -16.99 -11.54
CA PHE A 295 4.87 -15.72 -12.12
C PHE A 295 5.36 -15.62 -13.57
N THR A 296 4.47 -15.88 -14.52
CA THR A 296 4.79 -15.71 -15.95
C THR A 296 4.96 -14.23 -16.27
N GLY A 297 6.13 -13.84 -16.74
CA GLY A 297 6.52 -12.45 -16.91
C GLY A 297 5.88 -11.78 -18.12
N ALA A 298 5.58 -10.50 -17.96
CA ALA A 298 5.24 -9.57 -19.02
C ALA A 298 6.07 -8.30 -18.86
N ASP A 299 6.75 -7.86 -19.92
CA ASP A 299 7.59 -6.68 -19.90
C ASP A 299 6.87 -5.50 -20.55
N ILE A 300 6.60 -4.47 -19.75
CA ILE A 300 5.91 -3.26 -20.21
C ILE A 300 6.86 -2.28 -20.87
N TRP A 301 8.15 -2.61 -20.96
CA TRP A 301 9.13 -1.79 -21.65
C TRP A 301 8.77 -1.59 -23.13
N PRO A 302 8.97 -0.40 -23.71
CA PRO A 302 8.64 -0.11 -25.11
C PRO A 302 9.28 -1.11 -26.10
N GLY A 303 8.49 -1.56 -27.05
CA GLY A 303 8.92 -2.52 -28.07
C GLY A 303 8.94 -3.98 -27.62
N ARG A 304 8.56 -4.28 -26.35
CA ARG A 304 8.40 -5.64 -25.84
C ARG A 304 6.91 -5.99 -25.71
N ASN A 305 6.42 -6.40 -24.54
CA ASN A 305 5.00 -6.78 -24.40
C ASN A 305 4.04 -5.59 -24.34
N GLN A 306 4.52 -4.37 -24.11
CA GLN A 306 3.66 -3.18 -24.00
C GLN A 306 2.71 -3.03 -25.20
N GLY A 307 3.21 -3.18 -26.42
CA GLY A 307 2.36 -3.13 -27.62
C GLY A 307 1.31 -4.23 -27.64
N SER A 308 1.61 -5.40 -27.06
CA SER A 308 0.66 -6.50 -26.94
C SER A 308 -0.48 -6.16 -25.99
N PHE A 309 -0.22 -5.47 -24.88
CA PHE A 309 -1.29 -5.04 -23.98
C PHE A 309 -2.17 -3.96 -24.61
N ALA A 310 -1.59 -2.98 -25.31
CA ALA A 310 -2.37 -1.91 -25.93
C ALA A 310 -3.24 -2.40 -27.09
N THR A 311 -2.75 -3.35 -27.88
CA THR A 311 -3.38 -3.80 -29.12
C THR A 311 -3.92 -5.22 -29.06
N ASN A 312 -3.26 -6.11 -28.32
CA ASN A 312 -3.55 -7.54 -28.25
C ASN A 312 -3.57 -8.06 -26.80
N GLY A 313 -3.72 -7.19 -25.80
CA GLY A 313 -3.65 -7.55 -24.39
C GLY A 313 -4.64 -8.64 -23.99
N ASN A 314 -5.82 -8.66 -24.60
CA ASN A 314 -6.80 -9.73 -24.37
C ASN A 314 -6.28 -11.08 -24.87
N ILE A 315 -5.55 -11.14 -25.98
CA ILE A 315 -4.93 -12.37 -26.50
C ILE A 315 -3.79 -12.79 -25.58
N PHE A 316 -2.97 -11.85 -25.10
CA PHE A 316 -1.91 -12.13 -24.15
C PHE A 316 -2.48 -12.75 -22.86
N MET A 317 -3.49 -12.12 -22.28
CA MET A 317 -4.14 -12.64 -21.06
C MET A 317 -4.87 -13.95 -21.32
N ALA A 318 -5.52 -14.12 -22.47
CA ALA A 318 -6.14 -15.38 -22.84
C ALA A 318 -5.13 -16.53 -22.96
N ASN A 319 -3.90 -16.26 -23.42
CA ASN A 319 -2.82 -17.24 -23.48
C ASN A 319 -2.33 -17.69 -22.08
N LEU A 320 -2.56 -16.91 -21.04
CA LEU A 320 -2.31 -17.30 -19.65
C LEU A 320 -3.41 -18.17 -19.06
N HIS A 321 -4.52 -18.39 -19.77
CA HIS A 321 -5.70 -19.10 -19.28
C HIS A 321 -6.08 -20.30 -20.16
N GLN A 322 -6.73 -21.28 -19.53
CA GLN A 322 -7.45 -22.36 -20.20
C GLN A 322 -8.91 -22.34 -19.74
N ASN A 323 -9.81 -22.03 -20.66
CA ASN A 323 -11.25 -21.96 -20.34
C ASN A 323 -11.56 -21.06 -19.14
N GLY A 324 -10.90 -19.90 -19.04
CA GLY A 324 -11.07 -18.95 -17.94
C GLY A 324 -10.25 -19.28 -16.67
N THR A 325 -9.57 -20.44 -16.61
CA THR A 325 -8.70 -20.81 -15.49
C THR A 325 -7.25 -20.43 -15.81
N PRO A 326 -6.53 -19.67 -14.96
CA PRO A 326 -5.14 -19.31 -15.19
C PRO A 326 -4.22 -20.54 -15.11
N TYR A 327 -3.18 -20.53 -15.94
CA TYR A 327 -2.10 -21.51 -15.86
C TYR A 327 -1.14 -21.22 -14.71
N THR A 328 -0.86 -19.93 -14.47
CA THR A 328 0.15 -19.44 -13.49
C THR A 328 -0.27 -18.07 -12.95
N SER A 329 0.46 -17.54 -12.01
CA SER A 329 0.43 -16.13 -11.64
C SER A 329 1.07 -15.26 -12.73
N LEU A 330 0.88 -13.93 -12.65
CA LEU A 330 1.38 -12.94 -13.60
C LEU A 330 2.45 -12.05 -12.94
N GLY A 331 3.60 -11.90 -13.60
CA GLY A 331 4.63 -10.95 -13.22
C GLY A 331 4.69 -9.79 -14.21
N LEU A 332 4.53 -8.55 -13.74
CA LEU A 332 4.60 -7.34 -14.55
C LEU A 332 5.91 -6.62 -14.29
N PHE A 333 6.78 -6.56 -15.30
CA PHE A 333 8.06 -5.86 -15.22
C PHE A 333 8.02 -4.53 -15.97
N ALA A 334 8.81 -3.55 -15.48
CA ALA A 334 8.96 -2.21 -16.05
C ALA A 334 7.63 -1.44 -16.17
N THR A 335 6.74 -1.62 -15.23
CA THR A 335 5.38 -1.07 -15.24
C THR A 335 5.35 0.46 -15.21
N ASN A 336 6.39 1.11 -14.66
CA ASN A 336 6.56 2.56 -14.75
C ASN A 336 6.65 3.07 -16.20
N CYS A 337 7.05 2.24 -17.14
CA CYS A 337 7.09 2.61 -18.56
C CYS A 337 5.71 2.86 -19.18
N VAL A 338 4.64 2.39 -18.55
CA VAL A 338 3.28 2.66 -18.98
C VAL A 338 2.96 4.16 -19.00
N TYR A 339 3.60 4.95 -18.15
CA TYR A 339 3.36 6.40 -18.06
C TYR A 339 4.14 7.18 -19.11
N ASN A 340 5.40 6.81 -19.40
CA ASN A 340 6.32 7.61 -20.19
C ASN A 340 6.40 7.16 -21.63
N HIS A 341 6.17 5.88 -21.90
CA HIS A 341 6.45 5.26 -23.19
C HIS A 341 5.27 4.45 -23.72
N SER A 342 4.12 4.55 -23.07
CA SER A 342 2.98 3.70 -23.33
C SER A 342 2.24 4.07 -24.60
N SER A 343 1.82 3.07 -25.36
CA SER A 343 0.74 3.19 -26.32
C SER A 343 -0.65 3.30 -25.67
N PHE A 344 -0.75 3.14 -24.33
CA PHE A 344 -1.98 3.38 -23.59
C PHE A 344 -2.35 4.87 -23.51
N THR A 345 -1.36 5.77 -23.54
CA THR A 345 -1.56 7.22 -23.46
C THR A 345 -0.35 7.98 -23.99
N ASN A 346 -0.49 9.28 -24.22
CA ASN A 346 0.57 10.22 -24.61
C ASN A 346 1.15 10.99 -23.41
N PHE A 347 1.28 10.39 -22.25
CA PHE A 347 1.99 11.02 -21.16
C PHE A 347 3.48 11.19 -21.50
N ASN A 348 3.87 12.35 -21.99
CA ASN A 348 5.21 12.65 -22.52
C ASN A 348 6.16 13.20 -21.46
N ASN A 349 6.19 12.67 -20.26
CA ASN A 349 7.00 13.17 -19.14
C ASN A 349 6.67 14.61 -18.75
N ASP A 350 5.52 15.14 -19.13
CA ASP A 350 5.06 16.44 -18.67
C ASP A 350 4.48 16.29 -17.24
N PRO A 351 5.16 16.80 -16.22
CA PRO A 351 4.66 16.70 -14.85
C PRO A 351 3.38 17.50 -14.62
N ALA A 352 2.97 18.36 -15.55
CA ALA A 352 1.69 19.05 -15.50
C ALA A 352 0.53 18.21 -16.05
N ASP A 353 0.79 17.19 -16.84
CA ASP A 353 -0.23 16.32 -17.43
C ASP A 353 -0.56 15.12 -16.53
N VAL A 354 -1.11 15.40 -15.36
CA VAL A 354 -1.52 14.36 -14.40
C VAL A 354 -2.71 13.54 -14.87
N ASP A 355 -3.57 14.09 -15.69
CA ASP A 355 -4.73 13.36 -16.21
C ASP A 355 -4.27 12.19 -17.10
N SER A 356 -3.28 12.40 -17.98
CA SER A 356 -2.69 11.34 -18.79
C SER A 356 -1.93 10.31 -17.95
N PHE A 357 -1.24 10.76 -16.89
CA PHE A 357 -0.53 9.88 -15.97
C PHE A 357 -1.48 8.84 -15.36
N TYR A 358 -2.54 9.27 -14.69
CA TYR A 358 -3.51 8.37 -14.06
C TYR A 358 -4.35 7.60 -15.08
N SER A 359 -4.64 8.21 -16.25
CA SER A 359 -5.35 7.51 -17.32
C SER A 359 -4.58 6.33 -17.89
N ALA A 360 -3.24 6.39 -17.90
CA ALA A 360 -2.40 5.27 -18.35
C ALA A 360 -2.51 4.08 -17.41
N GLU A 361 -2.41 4.30 -16.11
CA GLU A 361 -2.56 3.26 -15.09
C GLU A 361 -3.98 2.68 -15.09
N ASN A 362 -4.99 3.54 -15.11
CA ASN A 362 -6.39 3.11 -15.16
C ASN A 362 -6.69 2.29 -16.43
N HIS A 363 -6.09 2.64 -17.58
CA HIS A 363 -6.19 1.80 -18.79
C HIS A 363 -5.63 0.39 -18.57
N MET A 364 -4.50 0.29 -17.90
CA MET A 364 -3.87 -1.01 -17.65
C MET A 364 -4.72 -1.89 -16.73
N PHE A 365 -5.37 -1.31 -15.73
CA PHE A 365 -6.14 -2.08 -14.74
C PHE A 365 -7.64 -2.16 -15.04
N ALA A 366 -8.27 -1.08 -15.48
CA ALA A 366 -9.71 -1.01 -15.76
C ALA A 366 -10.07 -1.28 -17.23
N GLY A 367 -9.11 -1.18 -18.15
CA GLY A 367 -9.33 -1.42 -19.56
C GLY A 367 -9.42 -0.14 -20.42
N ALA A 368 -9.62 -0.34 -21.74
CA ALA A 368 -9.66 0.74 -22.70
C ALA A 368 -10.87 1.69 -22.50
N ASP A 369 -11.97 1.17 -21.96
CA ASP A 369 -13.16 1.96 -21.58
C ASP A 369 -13.05 2.63 -20.21
N ARG A 370 -11.97 2.42 -19.47
CA ARG A 370 -11.70 2.98 -18.13
C ARG A 370 -12.73 2.60 -17.08
N ASN A 371 -13.43 1.48 -17.25
CA ASN A 371 -14.49 1.05 -16.34
C ASN A 371 -14.35 -0.43 -15.97
N PRO A 372 -13.88 -0.76 -14.76
CA PRO A 372 -13.71 -2.16 -14.34
C PRO A 372 -15.05 -2.91 -14.14
N ALA A 373 -16.20 -2.21 -14.17
CA ALA A 373 -17.51 -2.84 -14.06
C ALA A 373 -18.04 -3.39 -15.39
N THR A 374 -17.39 -3.07 -16.50
CA THR A 374 -17.78 -3.51 -17.85
C THR A 374 -16.67 -4.33 -18.48
N VAL A 375 -17.02 -5.15 -19.46
CA VAL A 375 -16.07 -5.89 -20.27
C VAL A 375 -15.97 -5.22 -21.62
N ASP A 376 -14.91 -4.45 -21.86
CA ASP A 376 -14.67 -3.82 -23.15
C ASP A 376 -14.49 -4.88 -24.24
N ALA A 377 -15.35 -4.86 -25.26
CA ALA A 377 -15.31 -5.78 -26.38
C ALA A 377 -14.37 -5.29 -27.51
N THR A 378 -13.93 -4.03 -27.47
CA THR A 378 -13.22 -3.36 -28.56
C THR A 378 -11.74 -3.13 -28.29
N GLY A 379 -11.35 -3.11 -27.00
CA GLY A 379 -9.99 -2.82 -26.55
C GLY A 379 -9.47 -3.82 -25.54
N PHE A 380 -8.35 -3.47 -24.87
CA PHE A 380 -7.84 -4.23 -23.74
C PHE A 380 -8.80 -4.11 -22.57
N ARG A 381 -9.19 -5.26 -22.00
CA ARG A 381 -10.19 -5.34 -20.92
C ARG A 381 -9.67 -4.87 -19.56
N GLY A 382 -8.36 -4.67 -19.42
CA GLY A 382 -7.73 -4.39 -18.14
C GLY A 382 -7.55 -5.63 -17.25
N PHE A 383 -6.55 -5.60 -16.37
CA PHE A 383 -6.29 -6.73 -15.47
C PHE A 383 -7.44 -7.02 -14.51
N GLY A 384 -8.21 -5.99 -14.11
CA GLY A 384 -9.40 -6.15 -13.27
C GLY A 384 -10.51 -7.02 -13.86
N ASN A 385 -10.45 -7.33 -15.16
CA ASN A 385 -11.34 -8.28 -15.82
C ASN A 385 -10.76 -9.70 -15.92
N TRP A 386 -9.55 -9.91 -15.37
CA TRP A 386 -8.87 -11.21 -15.35
C TRP A 386 -8.55 -11.69 -13.95
N VAL A 387 -8.36 -10.78 -13.00
CA VAL A 387 -8.07 -11.08 -11.60
C VAL A 387 -9.07 -10.39 -10.68
N PRO A 388 -9.51 -11.05 -9.60
CA PRO A 388 -10.43 -10.44 -8.65
C PRO A 388 -9.73 -9.36 -7.84
N ALA A 389 -10.43 -8.24 -7.58
CA ALA A 389 -9.95 -7.22 -6.68
C ALA A 389 -9.98 -7.70 -5.23
N SER A 390 -8.93 -7.41 -4.47
CA SER A 390 -8.81 -7.65 -3.03
C SER A 390 -8.89 -6.35 -2.24
N SER A 391 -9.26 -6.44 -0.96
CA SER A 391 -9.34 -5.27 -0.08
C SER A 391 -8.81 -5.60 1.32
N ALA A 392 -8.27 -4.59 1.98
CA ALA A 392 -7.81 -4.63 3.36
C ALA A 392 -8.80 -3.94 4.35
N ILE A 393 -9.96 -3.49 3.87
CA ILE A 393 -10.94 -2.75 4.67
C ILE A 393 -11.82 -3.72 5.45
N THR A 394 -11.37 -4.07 6.68
CA THR A 394 -12.00 -5.11 7.51
C THR A 394 -12.40 -4.62 8.90
N THR A 395 -12.01 -3.41 9.30
CA THR A 395 -12.24 -2.89 10.65
C THR A 395 -12.76 -1.46 10.63
N LEU A 396 -13.56 -1.10 11.64
CA LEU A 396 -13.99 0.28 11.88
C LEU A 396 -13.04 0.98 12.89
N PRO A 397 -12.84 2.29 12.81
CA PRO A 397 -13.32 3.16 11.71
C PRO A 397 -12.51 2.97 10.44
N PHE A 398 -13.16 3.05 9.29
CA PHE A 398 -12.51 3.23 7.99
C PHE A 398 -12.66 4.68 7.57
N GLU A 399 -11.57 5.33 7.19
CA GLU A 399 -11.56 6.73 6.76
C GLU A 399 -10.62 6.93 5.58
N THR A 400 -11.07 7.71 4.61
CA THR A 400 -10.28 8.13 3.45
C THR A 400 -10.64 9.55 3.05
N ASN A 401 -9.63 10.32 2.65
CA ASN A 401 -9.79 11.60 1.97
C ASN A 401 -9.44 11.46 0.47
N PHE A 402 -9.35 10.23 -0.01
CA PHE A 402 -8.94 9.91 -1.38
C PHE A 402 -7.57 10.44 -1.78
N SER A 403 -6.69 10.71 -0.81
CA SER A 403 -5.37 11.25 -1.09
C SER A 403 -4.52 10.25 -1.89
N THR A 404 -4.09 10.67 -3.08
CA THR A 404 -3.17 9.89 -3.91
C THR A 404 -1.72 9.93 -3.42
N GLY A 405 -1.42 10.70 -2.37
CA GLY A 405 -0.07 10.89 -1.84
C GLY A 405 0.70 12.04 -2.46
N HIS A 406 0.04 12.87 -3.27
CA HIS A 406 0.67 14.10 -3.79
C HIS A 406 -0.35 15.18 -4.16
N GLY A 407 0.13 16.37 -4.46
CA GLY A 407 -0.70 17.49 -4.86
C GLY A 407 0.10 18.72 -5.28
N THR A 408 -0.58 19.65 -5.94
CA THR A 408 -0.07 21.00 -6.25
C THR A 408 -0.40 22.00 -5.15
N LYS A 409 -1.30 21.64 -4.25
CA LYS A 409 -1.81 22.42 -3.13
C LYS A 409 -2.05 21.49 -1.94
N LYS A 410 -2.30 22.07 -0.78
CA LYS A 410 -2.81 21.35 0.40
C LYS A 410 -4.11 21.97 0.87
N PHE A 411 -5.05 21.12 1.31
CA PHE A 411 -6.36 21.51 1.80
C PHE A 411 -6.62 20.89 3.18
N THR A 412 -7.41 21.58 3.97
CA THR A 412 -7.94 21.11 5.25
C THR A 412 -9.39 21.56 5.37
N GLU A 413 -10.31 20.61 5.47
CA GLU A 413 -11.77 20.85 5.53
C GLU A 413 -12.26 21.77 4.41
N GLY A 414 -11.76 21.57 3.20
CA GLY A 414 -12.11 22.35 2.02
C GLY A 414 -11.39 23.70 1.89
N VAL A 415 -10.60 24.09 2.87
CA VAL A 415 -9.84 25.34 2.83
C VAL A 415 -8.40 25.08 2.37
N GLN A 416 -7.94 25.82 1.37
CA GLN A 416 -6.55 25.73 0.92
C GLN A 416 -5.60 26.24 2.02
N THR A 417 -4.72 25.36 2.49
CA THR A 417 -3.72 25.64 3.54
C THR A 417 -2.29 25.72 3.02
N GLY A 418 -2.04 25.30 1.79
CA GLY A 418 -0.73 25.37 1.14
C GLY A 418 -0.86 25.50 -0.37
N SER A 419 0.12 26.17 -1.00
CA SER A 419 0.19 26.41 -2.45
C SER A 419 1.44 25.81 -3.10
N ALA A 420 2.26 25.10 -2.33
CA ALA A 420 3.44 24.42 -2.85
C ALA A 420 3.10 22.99 -3.31
N SER A 421 3.74 22.57 -4.39
CA SER A 421 3.71 21.17 -4.84
C SER A 421 4.36 20.25 -3.82
N TRP A 422 3.84 19.04 -3.69
CA TRP A 422 4.35 18.04 -2.76
C TRP A 422 4.07 16.62 -3.25
N HIS A 423 4.88 15.68 -2.78
CA HIS A 423 4.69 14.24 -2.96
C HIS A 423 5.17 13.50 -1.71
N ASN A 424 4.33 12.65 -1.16
CA ASN A 424 4.65 11.81 -0.01
C ASN A 424 3.73 10.58 0.02
N MET A 425 4.23 9.43 -0.35
CA MET A 425 3.45 8.18 -0.36
C MET A 425 2.95 7.77 1.04
N ASN A 426 3.56 8.25 2.14
CA ASN A 426 3.00 8.07 3.48
C ASN A 426 1.61 8.70 3.63
N SER A 427 1.33 9.76 2.87
CA SER A 427 0.06 10.48 2.87
C SER A 427 -0.97 9.88 1.91
N GLN A 428 -0.63 8.80 1.21
CA GLN A 428 -1.61 8.08 0.42
C GLN A 428 -2.60 7.36 1.33
N ASP A 429 -3.88 7.56 1.05
CA ASP A 429 -4.96 6.84 1.72
C ASP A 429 -5.18 5.45 1.09
N VAL A 430 -6.08 4.65 1.68
CA VAL A 430 -6.65 3.52 0.96
C VAL A 430 -7.56 4.08 -0.13
N LEU A 431 -7.13 3.92 -1.37
CA LEU A 431 -7.83 4.46 -2.55
C LEU A 431 -8.99 3.54 -2.96
N PRO A 432 -9.91 4.01 -3.84
CA PRO A 432 -11.00 3.17 -4.30
C PRO A 432 -10.52 1.82 -4.82
N THR A 433 -11.18 0.75 -4.38
CA THR A 433 -10.93 -0.60 -4.88
C THR A 433 -11.13 -0.66 -6.40
N TRP A 434 -12.08 0.13 -6.88
CA TRP A 434 -12.47 0.19 -8.28
C TRP A 434 -12.44 1.63 -8.80
N GLU A 435 -11.45 1.96 -9.61
CA GLU A 435 -11.34 3.23 -10.34
C GLU A 435 -11.76 2.99 -11.81
N TRP A 436 -12.85 3.43 -12.36
CA TRP A 436 -14.07 4.04 -11.82
C TRP A 436 -15.24 3.16 -12.24
N ALA A 437 -15.82 2.45 -11.31
CA ALA A 437 -16.79 1.40 -11.63
C ALA A 437 -18.20 1.96 -11.81
N PHE A 438 -18.48 2.56 -12.95
CA PHE A 438 -19.82 3.00 -13.32
C PHE A 438 -20.70 1.84 -13.81
N SER A 439 -21.98 1.86 -13.45
CA SER A 439 -22.97 0.89 -13.95
C SER A 439 -23.27 1.03 -15.43
N GLN A 440 -22.89 2.14 -16.04
CA GLN A 440 -23.06 2.45 -17.46
C GLN A 440 -21.90 3.31 -17.95
N ASN A 441 -21.34 2.98 -19.11
CA ASN A 441 -20.28 3.73 -19.77
C ASN A 441 -20.79 4.99 -20.46
N GLY A 442 -19.93 6.02 -20.57
CA GLY A 442 -20.07 7.16 -21.47
C GLY A 442 -20.99 8.28 -21.00
N ALA A 443 -21.74 8.11 -19.91
CA ALA A 443 -22.63 9.14 -19.37
C ALA A 443 -21.86 10.09 -18.44
N LEU A 444 -21.30 9.55 -17.36
CA LEU A 444 -20.43 10.26 -16.44
C LEU A 444 -19.01 9.67 -16.50
N THR A 445 -18.04 10.51 -16.19
CA THR A 445 -16.63 10.11 -16.02
C THR A 445 -16.12 10.60 -14.67
N ALA A 446 -15.20 9.88 -14.07
CA ALA A 446 -14.53 10.29 -12.85
C ALA A 446 -13.02 10.39 -13.05
N LYS A 447 -12.38 11.29 -12.31
CA LYS A 447 -10.93 11.48 -12.29
C LYS A 447 -10.47 12.10 -10.97
N TRP A 448 -9.18 12.06 -10.73
CA TRP A 448 -8.53 12.80 -9.64
C TRP A 448 -8.53 14.30 -9.96
N ASP A 449 -9.03 15.12 -9.04
CA ASP A 449 -9.03 16.61 -9.15
C ASP A 449 -8.00 17.19 -8.17
N PHE A 450 -6.91 17.70 -8.70
CA PHE A 450 -5.83 18.34 -7.93
C PHE A 450 -6.03 19.85 -7.74
N ASN A 451 -7.11 20.40 -8.27
CA ASN A 451 -7.42 21.82 -8.09
C ASN A 451 -8.17 22.08 -6.80
N ASP A 452 -8.89 21.06 -6.32
CA ASP A 452 -9.77 21.18 -5.17
C ASP A 452 -9.87 19.85 -4.39
N ALA A 453 -9.83 19.96 -3.07
CA ALA A 453 -9.93 18.81 -2.18
C ALA A 453 -10.62 19.19 -0.86
N TYR A 454 -11.24 18.21 -0.19
CA TYR A 454 -11.69 18.39 1.18
C TYR A 454 -10.49 18.37 2.15
N ASN A 455 -9.63 17.33 2.05
CA ASN A 455 -8.37 17.25 2.74
C ASN A 455 -7.27 16.74 1.80
N GLY A 456 -6.00 17.03 2.12
CA GLY A 456 -4.86 16.53 1.35
C GLY A 456 -4.63 17.30 0.06
N GLY A 457 -4.41 16.61 -1.07
CA GLY A 457 -4.00 17.20 -2.35
C GLY A 457 -4.99 17.05 -3.48
N ASN A 458 -6.01 16.20 -3.32
CA ASN A 458 -6.95 15.88 -4.38
C ASN A 458 -8.31 15.38 -3.87
N SER A 459 -9.30 15.40 -4.75
CA SER A 459 -10.62 14.78 -4.57
C SER A 459 -10.99 13.94 -5.78
N ILE A 460 -12.13 13.25 -5.76
CA ILE A 460 -12.71 12.60 -6.93
C ILE A 460 -13.67 13.59 -7.58
N LYS A 461 -13.44 13.94 -8.85
CA LYS A 461 -14.32 14.76 -9.65
C LYS A 461 -15.10 13.92 -10.65
N VAL A 462 -16.42 14.01 -10.59
CA VAL A 462 -17.33 13.36 -11.52
C VAL A 462 -17.94 14.41 -12.44
N THR A 463 -17.90 14.19 -13.75
CA THR A 463 -18.43 15.12 -14.76
C THR A 463 -19.07 14.38 -15.92
N GLY A 464 -19.99 15.05 -16.61
CA GLY A 464 -20.60 14.52 -17.83
C GLY A 464 -22.05 14.91 -18.00
N THR A 465 -22.81 14.10 -18.74
CA THR A 465 -24.24 14.21 -18.87
C THR A 465 -24.93 13.15 -18.04
N LEU A 466 -25.61 13.53 -16.96
CA LEU A 466 -26.38 12.60 -16.14
C LEU A 466 -27.70 12.29 -16.83
N PRO A 467 -27.95 11.06 -17.27
CA PRO A 467 -29.22 10.70 -17.92
C PRO A 467 -30.37 10.64 -16.90
N ALA A 468 -31.60 10.61 -17.39
CA ALA A 468 -32.74 10.24 -16.55
C ALA A 468 -32.58 8.81 -16.01
N GLY A 469 -32.96 8.62 -14.75
CA GLY A 469 -32.79 7.34 -14.04
C GLY A 469 -31.61 7.31 -13.09
N ASP A 470 -31.19 6.12 -12.74
CA ASP A 470 -30.12 5.86 -11.78
C ASP A 470 -28.81 5.44 -12.48
N LEU A 471 -27.69 6.02 -12.04
CA LEU A 471 -26.34 5.66 -12.47
C LEU A 471 -25.47 5.49 -11.23
N ASP A 472 -24.93 4.29 -11.06
CA ASP A 472 -24.13 3.92 -9.88
C ASP A 472 -22.63 3.99 -10.16
N LEU A 473 -21.87 4.50 -9.20
CA LEU A 473 -20.40 4.43 -9.12
C LEU A 473 -20.01 3.66 -7.86
N MET A 474 -19.52 2.45 -8.01
CA MET A 474 -18.98 1.68 -6.90
C MET A 474 -17.53 2.06 -6.64
N LEU A 475 -17.17 2.25 -5.36
CA LEU A 475 -15.84 2.72 -4.96
C LEU A 475 -15.07 1.67 -4.18
N TYR A 476 -15.63 1.18 -3.07
CA TYR A 476 -14.90 0.33 -2.14
C TYR A 476 -15.53 -1.03 -1.96
N LYS A 477 -14.69 -2.06 -1.97
CA LYS A 477 -14.96 -3.39 -1.45
C LYS A 477 -14.56 -3.41 0.02
N THR A 478 -15.47 -3.88 0.89
CA THR A 478 -15.28 -3.85 2.34
C THR A 478 -15.73 -5.15 2.99
N LYS A 479 -15.36 -5.33 4.25
CA LYS A 479 -15.87 -6.37 5.14
C LYS A 479 -16.04 -5.75 6.53
N LEU A 480 -17.04 -4.86 6.65
CA LEU A 480 -17.22 -4.03 7.86
C LEU A 480 -18.49 -4.44 8.62
N PRO A 481 -18.40 -4.69 9.94
CA PRO A 481 -19.58 -5.03 10.73
C PRO A 481 -20.50 -3.81 10.88
N VAL A 482 -21.81 -4.07 10.93
CA VAL A 482 -22.83 -3.06 11.25
C VAL A 482 -23.34 -3.28 12.66
N ALA A 483 -23.18 -2.27 13.49
CA ALA A 483 -23.79 -2.23 14.83
C ALA A 483 -24.81 -1.10 14.92
N ALA A 484 -25.53 -0.99 16.04
CA ALA A 484 -26.44 0.13 16.26
C ALA A 484 -25.66 1.45 16.27
N GLY A 485 -26.08 2.43 15.47
CA GLY A 485 -25.39 3.71 15.33
C GLY A 485 -24.20 3.71 14.37
N THR A 486 -24.02 2.66 13.54
CA THR A 486 -23.03 2.73 12.46
C THR A 486 -23.34 3.92 11.55
N GLY A 487 -22.42 4.88 11.48
CA GLY A 487 -22.50 6.10 10.71
C GLY A 487 -21.58 6.05 9.49
N ILE A 488 -22.01 6.73 8.42
CA ILE A 488 -21.23 6.95 7.21
C ILE A 488 -21.23 8.45 6.90
N ASP A 489 -20.09 9.08 7.07
CA ASP A 489 -19.86 10.48 6.68
C ASP A 489 -19.32 10.54 5.26
N ILE A 490 -19.79 11.49 4.48
CA ILE A 490 -19.28 11.80 3.15
C ILE A 490 -19.13 13.31 2.99
N ALA A 491 -17.98 13.78 2.50
CA ALA A 491 -17.77 15.19 2.17
C ALA A 491 -17.97 15.39 0.65
N LEU A 492 -18.85 16.32 0.31
CA LEU A 492 -19.28 16.61 -1.06
C LEU A 492 -19.18 18.10 -1.37
N ARG A 493 -18.95 18.41 -2.65
CA ARG A 493 -18.99 19.78 -3.17
C ARG A 493 -19.71 19.81 -4.50
N SER A 494 -20.56 20.83 -4.70
CA SER A 494 -21.37 21.02 -5.92
C SER A 494 -22.17 19.78 -6.32
N ALA A 495 -22.50 18.92 -5.36
CA ALA A 495 -23.11 17.62 -5.57
C ALA A 495 -24.63 17.71 -5.41
N THR A 496 -25.36 17.44 -6.47
CA THR A 496 -26.80 17.32 -6.48
C THR A 496 -27.23 15.94 -6.97
N ASN A 497 -28.44 15.53 -6.63
CA ASN A 497 -29.00 14.26 -7.11
C ASN A 497 -28.15 13.03 -6.75
N MET A 498 -27.48 13.06 -5.61
CA MET A 498 -26.63 11.95 -5.14
C MET A 498 -27.28 11.18 -4.00
N LYS A 499 -27.01 9.88 -3.96
CA LYS A 499 -27.34 8.99 -2.83
C LYS A 499 -26.11 8.17 -2.46
N LEU A 500 -25.95 7.86 -1.18
CA LEU A 500 -24.97 6.91 -0.73
C LEU A 500 -25.44 5.48 -1.06
N LEU A 501 -24.55 4.64 -1.61
CA LEU A 501 -24.82 3.23 -1.85
C LEU A 501 -24.10 2.35 -0.83
N VAL A 502 -24.83 1.38 -0.30
CA VAL A 502 -24.29 0.33 0.56
C VAL A 502 -24.77 -1.04 0.05
N VAL A 503 -23.84 -1.97 -0.10
CA VAL A 503 -24.13 -3.37 -0.42
C VAL A 503 -23.84 -4.20 0.82
N PHE A 504 -24.80 -5.04 1.22
CA PHE A 504 -24.62 -5.95 2.35
C PHE A 504 -24.24 -7.36 1.87
N ALA A 505 -23.39 -8.05 2.65
CA ALA A 505 -22.86 -9.37 2.29
C ALA A 505 -23.93 -10.46 2.17
N ASP A 506 -25.04 -10.34 2.90
CA ASP A 506 -26.17 -11.28 2.84
C ASP A 506 -27.05 -11.09 1.59
N ASN A 507 -26.86 -10.00 0.84
CA ASN A 507 -27.55 -9.74 -0.42
C ASN A 507 -26.67 -8.92 -1.39
N PRO A 508 -25.60 -9.51 -1.94
CA PRO A 508 -24.58 -8.78 -2.71
C PRO A 508 -25.09 -8.24 -4.06
N SER A 509 -26.25 -8.71 -4.53
CA SER A 509 -26.88 -8.22 -5.77
C SER A 509 -27.69 -6.94 -5.58
N THR A 510 -28.00 -6.54 -4.34
CA THR A 510 -28.83 -5.39 -4.02
C THR A 510 -27.99 -4.20 -3.53
N ARG A 511 -28.12 -3.07 -4.20
CA ARG A 511 -27.50 -1.80 -3.81
C ARG A 511 -28.52 -0.96 -3.07
N MET A 512 -28.37 -0.87 -1.74
CA MET A 512 -29.24 -0.04 -0.90
C MET A 512 -28.83 1.43 -1.04
N ALA A 513 -29.77 2.30 -1.42
CA ALA A 513 -29.53 3.73 -1.58
C ALA A 513 -30.08 4.52 -0.38
N PHE A 514 -29.27 5.42 0.14
CA PHE A 514 -29.61 6.33 1.22
C PHE A 514 -29.52 7.78 0.72
N ASP A 515 -30.55 8.58 0.97
CA ASP A 515 -30.61 9.93 0.46
C ASP A 515 -29.52 10.82 1.07
N LEU A 516 -28.95 11.68 0.24
CA LEU A 516 -28.04 12.75 0.62
C LEU A 516 -28.71 14.08 0.26
N ALA A 517 -28.52 15.10 1.10
CA ALA A 517 -28.97 16.44 0.77
C ALA A 517 -28.14 17.03 -0.38
N ASP A 518 -28.75 17.84 -1.23
CA ASP A 518 -28.03 18.52 -2.29
C ASP A 518 -27.00 19.51 -1.71
N ALA A 519 -25.77 19.41 -2.15
CA ALA A 519 -24.70 20.37 -1.88
C ALA A 519 -24.64 21.35 -3.07
N THR A 520 -25.53 22.36 -3.06
CA THR A 520 -25.76 23.29 -4.18
C THR A 520 -24.76 24.46 -4.18
N THR A 521 -23.93 24.61 -3.16
CA THR A 521 -22.91 25.66 -3.05
C THR A 521 -21.55 25.17 -3.55
N ASP A 522 -20.70 26.11 -3.91
CA ASP A 522 -19.28 25.83 -4.23
C ASP A 522 -18.43 25.52 -2.99
N ASP A 523 -19.05 25.40 -1.83
CA ASP A 523 -18.39 25.05 -0.58
C ASP A 523 -18.48 23.54 -0.30
N TRP A 524 -17.49 23.00 0.36
CA TRP A 524 -17.49 21.63 0.84
C TRP A 524 -18.48 21.45 1.99
N GLY A 525 -19.34 20.45 1.89
CA GLY A 525 -20.29 20.05 2.93
C GLY A 525 -20.10 18.60 3.33
N LYS A 526 -20.10 18.35 4.66
CA LYS A 526 -20.09 16.99 5.20
C LYS A 526 -21.50 16.56 5.53
N GLN A 527 -21.88 15.35 5.12
CA GLN A 527 -23.17 14.74 5.38
C GLN A 527 -22.99 13.39 6.08
N THR A 528 -23.92 13.04 6.93
CA THR A 528 -23.91 11.80 7.72
C THR A 528 -25.17 10.99 7.42
N VAL A 529 -24.96 9.71 7.08
CA VAL A 529 -26.02 8.71 7.01
C VAL A 529 -25.82 7.75 8.18
N VAL A 530 -26.78 7.68 9.10
CA VAL A 530 -26.81 6.66 10.14
C VAL A 530 -27.62 5.48 9.63
N LEU A 531 -27.00 4.30 9.60
CA LEU A 531 -27.66 3.09 9.11
C LEU A 531 -28.84 2.71 10.02
N PRO A 532 -30.04 2.48 9.44
CA PRO A 532 -31.20 2.02 10.22
C PRO A 532 -30.92 0.77 11.05
N ALA A 533 -31.54 0.66 12.20
CA ALA A 533 -31.38 -0.48 13.12
C ALA A 533 -31.69 -1.85 12.48
N ALA A 534 -32.48 -1.88 11.43
CA ALA A 534 -32.79 -3.11 10.65
C ALA A 534 -31.53 -3.74 9.99
N TYR A 535 -30.44 -2.99 9.87
CA TYR A 535 -29.18 -3.49 9.32
C TYR A 535 -28.18 -3.93 10.40
N THR A 536 -28.50 -3.78 11.68
CA THR A 536 -27.63 -4.23 12.78
C THR A 536 -27.37 -5.74 12.67
N GLY A 537 -26.10 -6.13 12.81
CA GLY A 537 -25.63 -7.51 12.67
C GLY A 537 -25.31 -7.93 11.24
N LYS A 538 -25.55 -7.06 10.24
CA LYS A 538 -25.10 -7.28 8.87
C LYS A 538 -23.63 -6.89 8.69
N GLU A 539 -23.09 -7.20 7.51
CA GLU A 539 -21.74 -6.80 7.08
C GLU A 539 -21.85 -5.93 5.83
N ILE A 540 -21.21 -4.75 5.84
CA ILE A 540 -21.07 -3.92 4.64
C ILE A 540 -20.01 -4.56 3.75
N ALA A 541 -20.41 -4.99 2.56
CA ALA A 541 -19.56 -5.66 1.58
C ALA A 541 -19.02 -4.72 0.50
N ALA A 542 -19.74 -3.63 0.20
CA ALA A 542 -19.27 -2.59 -0.70
C ALA A 542 -19.96 -1.26 -0.44
N VAL A 543 -19.29 -0.17 -0.84
CA VAL A 543 -19.80 1.21 -0.72
C VAL A 543 -19.53 1.96 -2.03
N GLY A 544 -20.48 2.81 -2.41
CA GLY A 544 -20.39 3.67 -3.58
C GLY A 544 -21.36 4.84 -3.50
N VAL A 545 -21.63 5.45 -4.63
CA VAL A 545 -22.60 6.53 -4.77
C VAL A 545 -23.51 6.29 -5.97
N ARG A 546 -24.72 6.79 -5.89
CA ARG A 546 -25.72 6.79 -6.97
C ARG A 546 -26.01 8.22 -7.35
N PHE A 547 -26.04 8.46 -8.64
CA PHE A 547 -26.55 9.67 -9.26
C PHE A 547 -27.95 9.37 -9.80
N SER A 548 -28.96 10.15 -9.38
CA SER A 548 -30.36 9.92 -9.72
C SER A 548 -30.98 11.21 -10.29
N SER A 549 -31.61 11.17 -11.44
CA SER A 549 -32.27 12.32 -12.01
C SER A 549 -33.60 11.95 -12.70
N GLU A 550 -34.62 12.80 -12.61
CA GLU A 550 -35.88 12.61 -13.33
C GLU A 550 -35.73 12.94 -14.82
N GLY A 551 -34.79 13.79 -15.18
CA GLY A 551 -34.51 14.22 -16.55
C GLY A 551 -33.00 14.28 -16.81
N THR A 552 -32.62 14.46 -18.07
CA THR A 552 -31.20 14.60 -18.44
C THR A 552 -30.66 15.93 -17.94
N LEU A 553 -29.53 15.85 -17.18
CA LEU A 553 -28.77 17.00 -16.72
C LEU A 553 -27.48 17.09 -17.52
N ASN A 554 -27.38 18.11 -18.37
CA ASN A 554 -26.15 18.42 -19.08
C ASN A 554 -25.15 19.13 -18.14
N ASP A 555 -23.85 19.00 -18.43
CA ASP A 555 -22.79 19.66 -17.69
C ASP A 555 -22.78 19.32 -16.17
N TYR A 556 -23.24 18.11 -15.84
CA TYR A 556 -23.21 17.64 -14.46
C TYR A 556 -21.78 17.64 -13.91
N ALA A 557 -21.61 18.15 -12.70
CA ALA A 557 -20.33 18.13 -11.98
C ALA A 557 -20.55 17.92 -10.48
N ALA A 558 -19.72 17.10 -9.86
CA ALA A 558 -19.69 16.88 -8.42
C ALA A 558 -18.28 16.49 -7.97
N ASN A 559 -17.88 16.90 -6.76
CA ASN A 559 -16.65 16.42 -6.12
C ASN A 559 -16.96 15.62 -4.86
N ILE A 560 -16.25 14.52 -4.67
CA ILE A 560 -16.28 13.66 -3.48
C ILE A 560 -14.91 13.77 -2.79
N GLY A 561 -14.87 14.29 -1.58
CA GLY A 561 -13.61 14.69 -0.91
C GLY A 561 -13.22 13.85 0.28
N ALA A 562 -14.16 13.15 0.92
CA ALA A 562 -13.87 12.24 2.03
C ALA A 562 -15.00 11.23 2.21
N LEU A 563 -14.66 10.07 2.77
CA LEU A 563 -15.58 9.04 3.21
C LEU A 563 -15.10 8.47 4.54
N LYS A 564 -16.01 8.36 5.52
CA LYS A 564 -15.71 7.73 6.81
C LYS A 564 -16.85 6.82 7.22
N ILE A 565 -16.53 5.57 7.53
CA ILE A 565 -17.47 4.60 8.10
C ILE A 565 -17.03 4.30 9.51
N TYR A 566 -17.92 4.48 10.46
CA TYR A 566 -17.56 4.40 11.88
C TYR A 566 -18.71 3.89 12.73
N GLN A 567 -18.37 3.42 13.90
CA GLN A 567 -19.34 3.17 14.97
C GLN A 567 -19.46 4.46 15.81
N ASP A 568 -20.67 5.01 15.89
CA ASP A 568 -20.92 6.11 16.82
C ASP A 568 -21.06 5.58 18.23
N ASP A 569 -19.97 5.69 18.99
CA ASP A 569 -19.97 5.28 20.40
C ASP A 569 -20.94 6.09 21.25
N ALA A 570 -21.38 7.27 20.80
CA ALA A 570 -22.36 8.09 21.51
C ALA A 570 -23.78 7.48 21.51
N LEU A 571 -24.14 6.72 20.46
CA LEU A 571 -25.41 5.97 20.45
C LEU A 571 -25.29 4.59 21.11
N ALA A 572 -24.09 3.99 21.08
CA ALA A 572 -23.76 2.80 21.86
C ALA A 572 -23.74 3.10 23.38
N THR A 573 -23.40 4.33 23.78
CA THR A 573 -23.39 4.77 25.18
C THR A 573 -24.80 4.84 25.80
N VAL A 574 -25.88 4.89 25.05
CA VAL A 574 -27.24 4.73 25.62
C VAL A 574 -27.53 3.26 25.94
N ALA A 575 -26.91 2.30 25.25
CA ALA A 575 -26.99 0.87 25.59
C ALA A 575 -25.84 0.40 26.50
N ASN A 576 -24.70 1.10 26.51
CA ASN A 576 -23.50 0.82 27.31
C ASN A 576 -23.15 1.91 28.33
N ALA A 577 -24.11 2.75 28.73
CA ALA A 577 -23.94 3.71 29.83
C ALA A 577 -23.60 3.06 31.20
N LEU A 578 -23.16 1.80 31.17
CA LEU A 578 -22.67 1.03 32.31
C LEU A 578 -21.23 0.51 32.16
N THR A 579 -20.49 0.82 31.10
CA THR A 579 -19.05 0.57 31.05
C THR A 579 -18.30 1.88 31.34
N ASN A 580 -18.16 2.15 32.58
CA ASN A 580 -17.36 3.13 33.30
C ASN A 580 -16.01 3.44 32.61
N GLU A 581 -15.90 4.60 31.96
CA GLU A 581 -14.61 5.26 31.92
C GLU A 581 -14.17 5.47 33.38
N LEU A 582 -13.15 4.75 33.78
CA LEU A 582 -12.71 4.80 35.17
C LEU A 582 -11.89 6.07 35.42
N ILE A 583 -11.24 6.61 34.38
CA ILE A 583 -10.46 7.85 34.46
C ILE A 583 -10.68 8.70 33.22
N THR A 584 -10.93 9.99 33.41
CA THR A 584 -10.84 11.02 32.36
C THR A 584 -9.59 11.87 32.58
N VAL A 585 -9.00 12.35 31.47
CA VAL A 585 -7.81 13.20 31.47
C VAL A 585 -8.14 14.50 30.75
N SER A 586 -7.95 15.63 31.39
CA SER A 586 -8.16 16.95 30.82
C SER A 586 -6.98 17.89 31.06
N TYR A 587 -6.81 18.88 30.20
CA TYR A 587 -5.81 19.94 30.34
C TYR A 587 -6.50 21.30 30.18
N PRO A 588 -7.02 21.90 31.28
CA PRO A 588 -7.62 23.22 31.23
C PRO A 588 -6.55 24.30 30.98
N HIS A 589 -6.72 25.05 29.93
CA HIS A 589 -5.77 26.12 29.53
C HIS A 589 -5.47 27.15 30.63
N ALA A 590 -6.41 27.39 31.53
CA ALA A 590 -6.30 28.40 32.58
C ALA A 590 -5.34 28.00 33.70
N THR A 591 -5.23 26.72 34.02
CA THR A 591 -4.46 26.22 35.17
C THR A 591 -3.10 25.63 34.79
N LYS A 592 -2.92 25.24 33.52
CA LYS A 592 -1.72 24.54 33.02
C LYS A 592 -1.39 23.23 33.76
N ASP A 593 -2.41 22.59 34.35
CA ASP A 593 -2.28 21.29 35.00
C ASP A 593 -2.96 20.21 34.17
N VAL A 594 -2.44 18.99 34.16
CA VAL A 594 -3.18 17.82 33.69
C VAL A 594 -4.04 17.33 34.86
N ILE A 595 -5.36 17.25 34.65
CA ILE A 595 -6.32 16.81 35.65
C ILE A 595 -6.73 15.38 35.32
N PHE A 596 -6.51 14.46 36.26
CA PHE A 596 -7.03 13.10 36.23
C PHE A 596 -8.29 13.03 37.12
N THR A 597 -9.44 12.77 36.51
CA THR A 597 -10.70 12.59 37.22
C THR A 597 -11.08 11.11 37.24
N LEU A 598 -11.21 10.54 38.44
CA LEU A 598 -11.61 9.15 38.63
C LEU A 598 -13.12 9.12 38.89
N ASN A 599 -13.85 8.41 38.03
CA ASN A 599 -15.31 8.27 38.14
C ASN A 599 -15.76 7.43 39.35
N THR A 600 -14.84 6.65 39.92
CA THR A 600 -15.01 5.96 41.20
C THR A 600 -13.77 6.07 42.05
N GLN A 601 -13.93 6.25 43.38
CA GLN A 601 -12.78 6.26 44.27
C GLN A 601 -12.04 4.91 44.22
N SER A 602 -10.78 4.94 43.89
CA SER A 602 -9.95 3.74 43.96
C SER A 602 -9.61 3.45 45.42
N PRO A 603 -9.87 2.23 45.94
CA PRO A 603 -9.51 1.86 47.32
C PRO A 603 -7.98 1.71 47.51
N LYS A 604 -7.21 1.76 46.44
CA LYS A 604 -5.74 1.67 46.41
C LYS A 604 -5.17 2.76 45.50
N LYS A 605 -3.90 3.07 45.70
CA LYS A 605 -3.18 4.01 44.84
C LYS A 605 -3.16 3.50 43.40
N VAL A 606 -3.34 4.42 42.44
CA VAL A 606 -3.22 4.17 40.99
C VAL A 606 -1.93 4.79 40.51
N THR A 607 -1.07 4.02 39.84
CA THR A 607 0.13 4.59 39.23
C THR A 607 -0.20 5.14 37.86
N TYR A 608 0.47 6.21 37.45
CA TYR A 608 0.41 6.72 36.09
C TYR A 608 1.82 6.85 35.53
N THR A 609 1.96 6.64 34.23
CA THR A 609 3.20 6.87 33.47
C THR A 609 2.84 7.65 32.21
N ILE A 610 3.57 8.74 31.95
CA ILE A 610 3.36 9.62 30.80
C ILE A 610 4.50 9.36 29.80
N PHE A 611 4.12 9.10 28.56
CA PHE A 611 5.02 8.88 27.44
C PHE A 611 4.84 9.98 26.39
N ASN A 612 5.91 10.41 25.77
CA ASN A 612 5.85 11.24 24.57
C ASN A 612 5.49 10.41 23.32
N THR A 613 5.39 11.06 22.16
CA THR A 613 5.06 10.40 20.90
C THR A 613 6.11 9.39 20.42
N GLU A 614 7.34 9.44 20.96
CA GLU A 614 8.43 8.50 20.70
C GLU A 614 8.40 7.29 21.65
N GLY A 615 7.40 7.19 22.52
CA GLY A 615 7.32 6.13 23.53
C GLY A 615 8.28 6.32 24.72
N LYS A 616 8.99 7.45 24.80
CA LYS A 616 9.90 7.75 25.92
C LYS A 616 9.09 8.18 27.14
N GLN A 617 9.36 7.57 28.30
CA GLN A 617 8.78 7.97 29.56
C GLN A 617 9.27 9.37 29.96
N VAL A 618 8.34 10.33 30.08
CA VAL A 618 8.64 11.70 30.50
C VAL A 618 8.30 11.95 31.97
N ARG A 619 7.30 11.25 32.52
CA ARG A 619 6.94 11.33 33.94
C ARG A 619 6.29 10.06 34.43
N LYS A 620 6.49 9.76 35.72
CA LYS A 620 5.80 8.68 36.42
C LYS A 620 5.42 9.15 37.82
N GLY A 621 4.24 8.73 38.28
CA GLY A 621 3.76 9.11 39.61
C GLY A 621 2.62 8.20 40.07
N SER A 622 1.94 8.62 41.11
CA SER A 622 0.77 7.88 41.64
C SER A 622 -0.31 8.81 42.18
N ILE A 623 -1.54 8.42 41.92
CA ILE A 623 -2.76 9.03 42.49
C ILE A 623 -3.01 8.31 43.81
N PRO A 624 -3.13 9.02 44.93
CA PRO A 624 -3.45 8.43 46.24
C PRO A 624 -4.80 7.72 46.25
N ALA A 625 -4.96 6.75 47.11
CA ALA A 625 -6.25 6.10 47.33
C ALA A 625 -7.29 7.12 47.86
N GLY A 626 -8.54 6.95 47.45
CA GLY A 626 -9.68 7.70 48.03
C GLY A 626 -9.89 9.10 47.44
N ILE A 627 -9.18 9.50 46.40
CA ILE A 627 -9.42 10.79 45.73
C ILE A 627 -10.04 10.59 44.34
N ASN A 628 -10.89 11.54 43.93
CA ASN A 628 -11.58 11.53 42.64
C ASN A 628 -10.92 12.47 41.64
N GLU A 629 -10.14 13.45 42.09
CA GLU A 629 -9.44 14.39 41.21
C GLU A 629 -7.98 14.53 41.65
N TYR A 630 -7.06 14.36 40.71
CA TYR A 630 -5.64 14.54 40.94
C TYR A 630 -5.09 15.50 39.90
N ARG A 631 -4.44 16.56 40.37
CA ARG A 631 -3.83 17.58 39.52
C ARG A 631 -2.33 17.34 39.40
N LEU A 632 -1.88 17.21 38.18
CA LEU A 632 -0.49 17.04 37.85
C LEU A 632 0.05 18.34 37.28
N ASP A 633 0.96 19.00 37.98
CA ASP A 633 1.72 20.12 37.47
C ASP A 633 2.54 19.69 36.26
N THR A 634 2.40 20.41 35.15
CA THR A 634 3.12 20.14 33.90
C THR A 634 4.45 20.85 33.78
N ALA A 635 4.92 21.54 34.83
CA ALA A 635 6.23 22.17 34.82
C ALA A 635 7.33 21.17 34.43
N GLY A 636 8.11 21.52 33.40
CA GLY A 636 9.17 20.68 32.83
C GLY A 636 8.69 19.62 31.84
N ILE A 637 7.40 19.63 31.43
CA ILE A 637 6.91 18.87 30.30
C ILE A 637 6.73 19.83 29.12
N SER A 638 7.36 19.53 27.98
CA SER A 638 7.27 20.36 26.77
C SER A 638 5.85 20.33 26.19
N ALA A 639 5.45 21.36 25.44
CA ALA A 639 4.20 21.33 24.69
C ALA A 639 4.20 20.16 23.68
N GLY A 640 3.10 19.42 23.61
CA GLY A 640 2.99 18.26 22.73
C GLY A 640 1.87 17.29 23.09
N VAL A 641 1.75 16.22 22.31
CA VAL A 641 0.82 15.11 22.56
C VAL A 641 1.51 14.06 23.42
N TYR A 642 0.81 13.58 24.43
CA TYR A 642 1.30 12.58 25.38
C TYR A 642 0.29 11.46 25.57
N THR A 643 0.81 10.27 25.84
CA THR A 643 0.02 9.11 26.24
C THR A 643 0.21 8.87 27.74
N VAL A 644 -0.88 8.82 28.48
CA VAL A 644 -0.88 8.53 29.92
C VAL A 644 -1.39 7.11 30.12
N TRP A 645 -0.56 6.26 30.67
CA TRP A 645 -0.92 4.90 31.05
C TRP A 645 -1.17 4.84 32.56
N PHE A 646 -2.34 4.33 32.94
CA PHE A 646 -2.74 4.11 34.32
C PHE A 646 -2.71 2.62 34.66
N ASP A 647 -2.13 2.29 35.81
CA ASP A 647 -2.04 0.93 36.33
C ASP A 647 -2.47 0.89 37.82
N GLY A 648 -3.53 0.13 38.08
CA GLY A 648 -4.09 -0.10 39.38
C GLY A 648 -4.94 -1.38 39.44
N LYS A 649 -5.22 -1.91 40.63
CA LYS A 649 -5.83 -3.24 40.81
C LYS A 649 -7.16 -3.47 40.05
N LYS A 650 -7.84 -2.40 39.63
CA LYS A 650 -9.10 -2.43 38.84
C LYS A 650 -9.11 -1.41 37.72
N ILE A 651 -7.99 -0.73 37.47
CA ILE A 651 -7.86 0.35 36.50
C ILE A 651 -6.59 0.06 35.70
N ALA A 652 -6.78 -0.31 34.43
CA ALA A 652 -5.71 -0.42 33.43
C ALA A 652 -6.21 0.31 32.19
N GLU A 653 -5.90 1.60 32.06
CA GLU A 653 -6.38 2.44 30.98
C GLU A 653 -5.25 3.27 30.38
N THR A 654 -5.41 3.60 29.11
CA THR A 654 -4.51 4.51 28.40
C THR A 654 -5.30 5.68 27.85
N LYS A 655 -4.85 6.90 28.12
CA LYS A 655 -5.50 8.13 27.66
C LYS A 655 -4.48 9.02 26.94
N LYS A 656 -4.95 9.78 25.96
CA LYS A 656 -4.15 10.80 25.29
C LYS A 656 -4.47 12.18 25.86
N VAL A 657 -3.45 13.02 25.99
CA VAL A 657 -3.60 14.41 26.43
C VAL A 657 -2.67 15.31 25.59
N PHE A 658 -3.16 16.48 25.25
CA PHE A 658 -2.37 17.52 24.62
C PHE A 658 -2.00 18.58 25.65
N ILE A 659 -0.73 18.78 25.91
CA ILE A 659 -0.17 19.80 26.81
C ILE A 659 0.35 20.95 25.96
N LYS A 660 -0.05 22.18 26.26
CA LYS A 660 0.40 23.40 25.56
C LYS A 660 1.40 24.20 26.37
#